data_b18aa5bbb849bf97ba9ba488dd962b75
#
_entry.id   b18aa5bbb849bf97ba9ba488dd962b75
#
_cell.length_a   1.000
_cell.length_b   1.000
_cell.length_c   1.000
_cell.angle_alpha   90.00
_cell.angle_beta   90.00
_cell.angle_gamma   90.00
#
_symmetry.space_group_name_H-M   'P 1'
#
loop_
_entity.id
_entity.type
_entity.pdbx_description
1 polymer ?
#
loop_
_entity_poly.entity_id
_entity_poly.type
_entity_poly.pdbx_seq_one_letter_code
_entity_poly.pdbx_strand_id
1 'polypeptide(L)'
;MKHYYWRTGRWLFVTSFLFCILSTLQLSAQPGGYRMAGPYEVVARDGQFARTKGGSERDMWQAWQSAQNGQTDEALRIINAYAATLQRFDGHDAPLCCIQAYWLVRAMTQLRAHQTPQWTAMVRRAMLPVMDRFEADSPYANGNWGAIVNRLRMACGIFLQDSTLYAASKDYFLHARDNGSLPGYVAASGQCQETGRDQAHAQLGLGALCETCEMAWEQGDDLWGAMDNRLMHGIEYTARYNLGYDVPFATWNDYTGLYCDWTEPGAMARGRIRCIYDLPYRHYVDRKGLQMPYTKKVLDLQQKAERRGEIQRNPEADSFTVKGVKEEKKLHQLFTYPAPAGAPLMHDYEVFVQPRGAKDWTRIDSYQALVNAPTPGVGSTGHSISKVSYCVFDFTGDVFVRVVSKHKKFKTARLRPDYRGTIANVQNDSTVQFLLFQPENLVLELDGSLTDNLHVFTSRPPQTKEQSEREAKRQGRKFLYYAPGFYTDKTISVPSNTTVYLAPGSYFTGTFAIDDAENVSIVGRGIARPADGYEGCHVRRSRNVLVDGLVLNTCPIGNSDGVTLHDVRSISNPQWGDGLNVFASSNVTYDRVFCRNSDDCTTCYATRKGYTGSVRNVLMRNSTLWADVAHPIMIGLHGNPAVGDSLVNLRYENIDILCQSEPQVEYQGCMTINCGDGNYVKDVTFDNIRVEQILQGSLLHVRVGWNSKYCTAAGAGIENVLFRNVRYYGKTLPSFSVISGYDAQHKVKGVTFEGLKINGRAIYDGMPGKPVWYSTADYVPMYVGSHVEGLQFKK
;
A
#
# COMPACT_ATOMS: atom_id res chain seq x y z
N MET A 1 42.88 -35.07 10.12
CA MET A 1 44.00 -34.81 11.06
C MET A 1 43.71 -33.51 11.79
N LYS A 2 43.62 -33.63 13.14
CA LYS A 2 43.83 -32.63 14.23
C LYS A 2 43.00 -31.33 14.15
N HIS A 3 41.94 -31.14 14.95
CA HIS A 3 41.90 -30.88 16.42
C HIS A 3 42.50 -29.52 16.83
N TYR A 4 41.66 -28.68 17.45
CA TYR A 4 41.77 -28.04 18.78
C TYR A 4 40.55 -27.15 18.97
N TYR A 5 39.50 -27.34 19.82
CA TYR A 5 39.36 -27.21 21.29
C TYR A 5 39.88 -25.82 21.79
N TRP A 6 39.17 -25.02 22.56
CA TRP A 6 38.45 -25.10 23.82
C TRP A 6 37.89 -23.69 24.14
N ARG A 7 36.80 -23.47 24.71
CA ARG A 7 36.10 -23.57 26.01
C ARG A 7 35.75 -22.21 26.59
N THR A 8 34.46 -22.12 27.06
CA THR A 8 33.86 -21.54 28.27
C THR A 8 33.53 -20.06 28.32
N GLY A 9 32.25 -19.82 28.63
CA GLY A 9 31.67 -18.58 29.10
C GLY A 9 30.15 -18.63 29.23
N ARG A 10 29.63 -19.54 30.07
CA ARG A 10 28.27 -19.46 30.59
C ARG A 10 28.19 -18.31 31.59
N TRP A 11 27.00 -17.73 31.72
CA TRP A 11 26.44 -16.78 32.67
C TRP A 11 26.30 -15.37 32.13
N LEU A 12 25.03 -15.04 31.74
CA LEU A 12 24.32 -13.79 31.97
C LEU A 12 23.14 -13.68 30.97
N PHE A 13 22.19 -14.60 31.13
CA PHE A 13 20.91 -14.48 30.41
C PHE A 13 19.73 -14.83 31.33
N VAL A 14 19.50 -14.10 32.41
CA VAL A 14 18.31 -14.27 33.26
C VAL A 14 17.68 -12.98 33.77
N THR A 15 18.23 -11.79 33.57
CA THR A 15 17.67 -10.56 34.17
C THR A 15 17.00 -9.58 33.21
N SER A 16 16.98 -9.84 31.91
CA SER A 16 16.31 -8.92 30.96
C SER A 16 14.85 -9.27 30.60
N PHE A 17 14.33 -10.40 31.09
CA PHE A 17 13.00 -10.88 30.69
C PHE A 17 11.85 -10.43 31.62
N LEU A 18 12.16 -9.85 32.77
CA LEU A 18 11.11 -9.39 33.73
C LEU A 18 10.72 -7.92 33.62
N PHE A 19 11.41 -7.11 32.84
CA PHE A 19 11.12 -5.68 32.71
C PHE A 19 10.23 -5.31 31.52
N CYS A 20 10.04 -6.19 30.55
CA CYS A 20 9.12 -5.97 29.40
C CYS A 20 7.64 -6.24 29.72
N ILE A 21 7.32 -6.89 30.85
CA ILE A 21 5.91 -7.25 31.18
C ILE A 21 5.21 -6.16 32.01
N LEU A 22 5.97 -5.26 32.64
CA LEU A 22 5.40 -4.22 33.51
C LEU A 22 5.18 -2.85 32.85
N SER A 23 5.62 -2.66 31.59
CA SER A 23 5.38 -1.40 30.87
C SER A 23 4.12 -1.39 30.00
N THR A 24 3.41 -2.51 29.89
CA THR A 24 2.19 -2.65 29.07
C THR A 24 0.88 -2.42 29.81
N LEU A 25 0.90 -2.10 31.09
CA LEU A 25 -0.31 -2.01 31.94
C LEU A 25 -0.66 -0.61 32.46
N GLN A 26 0.01 0.46 32.02
CA GLN A 26 -0.41 1.84 32.36
C GLN A 26 -0.46 2.75 31.12
N LEU A 27 -1.39 2.46 30.24
CA LEU A 27 -1.87 3.40 29.23
C LEU A 27 -3.26 3.90 29.62
N SER A 28 -3.34 4.60 30.72
CA SER A 28 -4.48 5.48 31.00
C SER A 28 -4.35 6.71 30.10
N ALA A 29 -5.37 6.95 29.31
CA ALA A 29 -5.51 8.11 28.48
C ALA A 29 -5.33 9.40 29.30
N GLN A 30 -4.24 10.13 29.04
CA GLN A 30 -4.17 11.54 29.35
C GLN A 30 -4.60 12.34 28.12
N PRO A 31 -5.45 13.34 28.25
CA PRO A 31 -5.86 14.17 27.13
C PRO A 31 -4.69 15.07 26.70
N GLY A 32 -4.36 15.06 25.43
CA GLY A 32 -3.64 16.16 24.81
C GLY A 32 -2.18 15.97 24.41
N GLY A 33 -1.59 14.79 24.48
CA GLY A 33 -0.23 14.55 23.97
C GLY A 33 -0.25 13.52 22.85
N TYR A 34 0.31 13.87 21.72
CA TYR A 34 0.68 12.86 20.70
C TYR A 34 1.70 11.92 21.33
N ARG A 35 1.26 10.74 21.76
CA ARG A 35 2.17 9.68 22.17
C ARG A 35 2.50 8.89 20.92
N MET A 36 3.78 8.92 20.55
CA MET A 36 4.32 7.97 19.61
C MET A 36 4.00 6.56 20.11
N ALA A 37 3.19 5.81 19.36
CA ALA A 37 2.81 4.44 19.72
C ALA A 37 3.79 3.50 19.03
N GLY A 38 4.74 2.96 19.78
CA GLY A 38 5.68 1.95 19.30
C GLY A 38 7.00 2.03 20.08
N PRO A 39 7.78 0.95 20.08
CA PRO A 39 9.13 0.99 20.65
C PRO A 39 10.04 1.74 19.66
N TYR A 40 10.16 3.04 19.87
CA TYR A 40 11.24 3.80 19.23
C TYR A 40 12.53 3.42 19.95
N GLU A 41 13.32 2.61 19.30
CA GLU A 41 14.71 2.55 19.70
C GLU A 41 15.43 3.78 19.14
N VAL A 42 15.37 4.86 19.89
CA VAL A 42 16.46 5.83 19.87
C VAL A 42 17.63 5.11 20.52
N VAL A 43 18.44 4.42 19.73
CA VAL A 43 19.60 3.71 20.26
C VAL A 43 20.66 4.76 20.53
N ALA A 44 20.62 5.32 21.73
CA ALA A 44 21.78 5.88 22.35
C ALA A 44 22.74 4.74 22.74
N ARG A 45 24.04 4.98 22.70
CA ARG A 45 25.03 4.10 23.33
C ARG A 45 24.52 3.87 24.76
N ASP A 46 24.26 2.62 25.13
CA ASP A 46 23.78 2.19 26.46
C ASP A 46 22.26 2.25 26.68
N GLY A 47 21.40 2.43 25.68
CA GLY A 47 19.95 2.42 25.83
C GLY A 47 19.40 3.52 26.75
N GLN A 48 20.13 4.60 26.97
CA GLN A 48 19.82 5.59 28.01
C GLN A 48 19.27 6.92 27.49
N PHE A 49 19.18 7.15 26.19
CA PHE A 49 18.81 8.47 25.70
C PHE A 49 17.38 8.88 26.11
N ALA A 50 16.42 7.96 26.07
CA ALA A 50 15.06 8.22 26.55
C ALA A 50 14.93 8.31 28.08
N ARG A 51 16.02 8.07 28.82
CA ARG A 51 16.05 7.99 30.29
C ARG A 51 17.16 8.77 30.98
N THR A 52 18.04 9.48 30.25
CA THR A 52 18.98 10.37 30.89
C THR A 52 18.24 11.55 31.48
N LYS A 53 18.58 11.88 32.71
CA LYS A 53 18.01 12.96 33.51
C LYS A 53 17.55 14.13 32.65
N GLY A 54 16.24 14.21 32.36
CA GLY A 54 15.64 15.33 31.67
C GLY A 54 15.41 15.15 30.16
N GLY A 55 15.80 14.01 29.52
CA GLY A 55 15.59 13.80 28.08
C GLY A 55 14.18 13.29 27.77
N SER A 56 13.26 14.15 27.42
CA SER A 56 11.97 13.84 26.87
C SER A 56 11.88 14.37 25.44
N GLU A 57 10.93 13.84 24.63
CA GLU A 57 10.64 14.36 23.29
C GLU A 57 10.40 15.89 23.27
N ARG A 58 9.98 16.44 24.41
CA ARG A 58 9.80 17.88 24.60
C ARG A 58 11.11 18.66 24.59
N ASP A 59 12.24 18.04 24.87
CA ASP A 59 13.52 18.74 25.02
C ASP A 59 14.06 19.23 23.67
N MET A 60 13.84 18.51 22.59
CA MET A 60 14.27 18.97 21.27
C MET A 60 13.51 20.23 20.84
N TRP A 61 12.22 20.30 21.09
CA TRP A 61 11.43 21.52 20.91
C TRP A 61 11.82 22.62 21.91
N GLN A 62 12.13 22.25 23.15
CA GLN A 62 12.64 23.21 24.14
C GLN A 62 13.98 23.82 23.72
N ALA A 63 14.87 23.04 23.10
CA ALA A 63 16.11 23.59 22.53
C ALA A 63 15.82 24.69 21.50
N TRP A 64 14.83 24.47 20.64
CA TRP A 64 14.37 25.47 19.68
C TRP A 64 13.78 26.71 20.37
N GLN A 65 12.86 26.51 21.33
CA GLN A 65 12.27 27.62 22.08
C GLN A 65 13.34 28.43 22.81
N SER A 66 14.28 27.79 23.49
CA SER A 66 15.36 28.44 24.21
C SER A 66 16.24 29.25 23.27
N ALA A 67 16.55 28.71 22.08
CA ALA A 67 17.29 29.44 21.06
C ALA A 67 16.54 30.69 20.58
N GLN A 68 15.21 30.56 20.34
CA GLN A 68 14.35 31.68 19.94
C GLN A 68 14.27 32.79 21.00
N ASN A 69 14.26 32.41 22.27
CA ASN A 69 14.14 33.33 23.41
C ASN A 69 15.49 33.89 23.89
N GLY A 70 16.59 33.62 23.17
CA GLY A 70 17.91 34.05 23.53
C GLY A 70 18.55 33.32 24.73
N GLN A 71 17.94 32.19 25.16
CA GLN A 71 18.48 31.34 26.23
C GLN A 71 19.50 30.36 25.64
N THR A 72 20.58 30.90 25.12
CA THR A 72 21.61 30.19 24.34
C THR A 72 22.22 29.03 25.11
N ASP A 73 22.60 29.23 26.37
CA ASP A 73 23.24 28.18 27.19
C ASP A 73 22.36 26.97 27.38
N GLU A 74 21.06 27.17 27.63
CA GLU A 74 20.11 26.06 27.77
C GLU A 74 19.91 25.30 26.45
N ALA A 75 19.78 26.01 25.33
CA ALA A 75 19.70 25.39 24.02
C ALA A 75 20.96 24.57 23.69
N LEU A 76 22.16 25.13 23.95
CA LEU A 76 23.44 24.44 23.73
C LEU A 76 23.57 23.21 24.62
N ARG A 77 23.15 23.29 25.88
CA ARG A 77 23.14 22.15 26.81
C ARG A 77 22.35 20.97 26.23
N ILE A 78 21.15 21.24 25.73
CA ILE A 78 20.28 20.22 25.13
C ILE A 78 20.90 19.66 23.84
N ILE A 79 21.31 20.53 22.94
CA ILE A 79 21.88 20.12 21.63
C ILE A 79 23.14 19.26 21.85
N ASN A 80 24.05 19.66 22.73
CA ASN A 80 25.29 18.93 22.99
C ASN A 80 25.04 17.58 23.66
N ALA A 81 24.01 17.47 24.52
CA ALA A 81 23.61 16.19 25.09
C ALA A 81 23.16 15.20 23.98
N TYR A 82 22.37 15.65 23.01
CA TYR A 82 21.96 14.83 21.87
C TYR A 82 23.14 14.51 20.94
N ALA A 83 24.00 15.49 20.66
CA ALA A 83 25.17 15.28 19.82
C ALA A 83 26.12 14.20 20.38
N ALA A 84 26.23 14.11 21.72
CA ALA A 84 27.05 13.11 22.39
C ALA A 84 26.41 11.70 22.42
N THR A 85 25.08 11.59 22.47
CA THR A 85 24.38 10.35 22.81
C THR A 85 23.54 9.75 21.69
N LEU A 86 22.93 10.56 20.83
CA LEU A 86 22.05 10.08 19.75
C LEU A 86 22.85 9.33 18.68
N GLN A 87 22.63 8.03 18.51
CA GLN A 87 23.32 7.21 17.51
C GLN A 87 22.50 7.00 16.23
N ARG A 88 21.26 6.59 16.35
CA ARG A 88 20.37 6.34 15.21
C ARG A 88 18.90 6.40 15.63
N PHE A 89 18.03 6.58 14.67
CA PHE A 89 16.61 6.26 14.78
C PHE A 89 16.39 4.88 14.16
N ASP A 90 15.65 4.01 14.84
CA ASP A 90 15.43 2.63 14.40
C ASP A 90 13.97 2.20 14.58
N GLY A 91 13.60 1.06 13.96
CA GLY A 91 12.26 0.53 13.99
C GLY A 91 11.36 1.05 12.85
N HIS A 92 10.20 0.41 12.71
CA HIS A 92 9.21 0.75 11.67
C HIS A 92 8.75 2.21 11.76
N ASP A 93 8.58 2.72 12.99
CA ASP A 93 8.09 4.07 13.25
C ASP A 93 9.20 5.14 13.31
N ALA A 94 10.43 4.82 12.90
CA ALA A 94 11.54 5.76 12.87
C ALA A 94 11.20 7.10 12.15
N PRO A 95 10.37 7.16 11.09
CA PRO A 95 9.92 8.41 10.51
C PRO A 95 9.27 9.38 11.51
N LEU A 96 8.57 8.90 12.53
CA LEU A 96 7.97 9.76 13.56
C LEU A 96 9.01 10.45 14.46
N CYS A 97 10.20 9.88 14.60
CA CYS A 97 11.31 10.55 15.31
C CYS A 97 11.73 11.85 14.61
N CYS A 98 11.46 11.96 13.31
CA CYS A 98 11.73 13.18 12.52
C CYS A 98 10.90 14.38 12.99
N ILE A 99 9.78 14.15 13.70
CA ILE A 99 8.96 15.22 14.29
C ILE A 99 9.82 16.07 15.23
N GLN A 100 10.51 15.44 16.15
CA GLN A 100 11.30 16.12 17.18
C GLN A 100 12.69 16.51 16.66
N ALA A 101 13.32 15.63 15.87
CA ALA A 101 14.62 15.90 15.27
C ALA A 101 14.64 17.20 14.45
N TYR A 102 13.55 17.53 13.79
CA TYR A 102 13.37 18.79 13.08
C TYR A 102 13.65 20.00 13.98
N TRP A 103 13.06 20.05 15.17
CA TRP A 103 13.24 21.18 16.10
C TRP A 103 14.66 21.30 16.59
N LEU A 104 15.32 20.17 16.83
CA LEU A 104 16.74 20.16 17.21
C LEU A 104 17.61 20.75 16.09
N VAL A 105 17.37 20.36 14.84
CA VAL A 105 18.12 20.87 13.69
C VAL A 105 17.85 22.36 13.47
N ARG A 106 16.62 22.83 13.68
CA ARG A 106 16.28 24.26 13.62
C ARG A 106 17.03 25.06 14.70
N ALA A 107 17.09 24.54 15.92
CA ALA A 107 17.88 25.18 17.00
C ALA A 107 19.38 25.26 16.65
N MET A 108 19.93 24.15 16.13
CA MET A 108 21.33 24.09 15.68
C MET A 108 21.60 25.08 14.54
N THR A 109 20.67 25.22 13.60
CA THR A 109 20.79 26.19 12.50
C THR A 109 20.82 27.61 13.01
N GLN A 110 19.99 27.98 13.97
CA GLN A 110 19.97 29.30 14.57
C GLN A 110 21.25 29.59 15.38
N LEU A 111 21.75 28.58 16.06
CA LEU A 111 22.97 28.69 16.88
C LEU A 111 24.24 28.28 16.12
N ARG A 112 24.27 28.43 14.80
CA ARG A 112 25.36 28.00 13.91
C ARG A 112 26.73 28.56 14.34
N ALA A 113 26.79 29.74 14.94
CA ALA A 113 28.02 30.32 15.48
C ALA A 113 28.70 29.44 16.55
N HIS A 114 27.92 28.54 17.20
CA HIS A 114 28.39 27.59 18.22
C HIS A 114 28.53 26.16 17.67
N GLN A 115 28.41 25.95 16.36
CA GLN A 115 28.46 24.64 15.75
C GLN A 115 29.76 23.89 16.05
N THR A 116 29.61 22.61 16.41
CA THR A 116 30.73 21.68 16.63
C THR A 116 30.71 20.55 15.60
N PRO A 117 31.86 19.88 15.36
CA PRO A 117 31.89 18.70 14.49
C PRO A 117 30.93 17.57 14.94
N GLN A 118 30.66 17.46 16.25
CA GLN A 118 29.74 16.46 16.80
C GLN A 118 28.30 16.68 16.34
N TRP A 119 27.87 17.94 16.15
CA TRP A 119 26.53 18.22 15.63
C TRP A 119 26.37 17.68 14.20
N THR A 120 27.32 17.98 13.34
CA THR A 120 27.35 17.47 11.96
C THR A 120 27.40 15.94 11.94
N ALA A 121 28.24 15.34 12.79
CA ALA A 121 28.34 13.89 12.91
C ALA A 121 27.02 13.25 13.38
N MET A 122 26.29 13.85 14.32
CA MET A 122 24.98 13.40 14.76
C MET A 122 23.96 13.42 13.62
N VAL A 123 23.86 14.49 12.87
CA VAL A 123 22.93 14.60 11.73
C VAL A 123 23.22 13.48 10.71
N ARG A 124 24.49 13.30 10.34
CA ARG A 124 24.88 12.29 9.36
C ARG A 124 24.66 10.85 9.82
N ARG A 125 24.90 10.52 11.10
CA ARG A 125 24.73 9.14 11.60
C ARG A 125 23.32 8.79 12.00
N ALA A 126 22.52 9.74 12.53
CA ALA A 126 21.20 9.45 13.08
C ALA A 126 20.03 9.89 12.17
N MET A 127 20.15 11.04 11.51
CA MET A 127 19.02 11.64 10.81
C MET A 127 18.98 11.27 9.31
N LEU A 128 20.11 11.37 8.59
CA LEU A 128 20.13 11.03 7.16
C LEU A 128 19.75 9.57 6.88
N PRO A 129 20.18 8.54 7.65
CA PRO A 129 19.79 7.15 7.38
C PRO A 129 18.29 6.87 7.44
N VAL A 130 17.50 7.66 8.19
CA VAL A 130 16.03 7.55 8.19
C VAL A 130 15.49 7.99 6.84
N MET A 131 16.04 9.03 6.25
CA MET A 131 15.63 9.54 4.93
C MET A 131 15.97 8.54 3.83
N ASP A 132 17.18 7.99 3.85
CA ASP A 132 17.63 6.99 2.87
C ASP A 132 16.75 5.73 2.92
N ARG A 133 16.41 5.26 4.12
CA ARG A 133 15.49 4.13 4.30
C ARG A 133 14.09 4.48 3.83
N PHE A 134 13.59 5.65 4.15
CA PHE A 134 12.29 6.11 3.68
C PHE A 134 12.21 6.12 2.15
N GLU A 135 13.22 6.60 1.45
CA GLU A 135 13.28 6.57 -0.01
C GLU A 135 13.44 5.16 -0.57
N ALA A 136 14.15 4.26 0.14
CA ALA A 136 14.36 2.89 -0.30
C ALA A 136 13.10 2.04 -0.17
N ASP A 137 12.37 2.17 0.95
CA ASP A 137 11.28 1.28 1.34
C ASP A 137 9.89 1.88 1.11
N SER A 138 9.82 3.17 0.81
CA SER A 138 8.59 3.93 0.64
C SER A 138 7.92 3.64 -0.72
N PRO A 139 6.66 4.03 -0.94
CA PRO A 139 5.89 5.05 -0.22
C PRO A 139 5.16 4.51 1.01
N TYR A 140 5.06 5.33 2.04
CA TYR A 140 4.20 5.06 3.19
C TYR A 140 2.76 5.47 2.90
N ALA A 141 1.80 4.67 3.39
CA ALA A 141 0.38 5.02 3.30
C ALA A 141 0.06 6.32 4.04
N ASN A 142 0.69 6.52 5.20
CA ASN A 142 0.53 7.73 5.99
C ASN A 142 1.27 8.90 5.35
N GLY A 143 0.59 9.74 4.61
CA GLY A 143 1.19 10.88 3.93
C GLY A 143 1.87 11.88 4.87
N ASN A 144 1.37 12.00 6.11
CA ASN A 144 2.04 12.81 7.13
C ASN A 144 3.49 12.35 7.40
N TRP A 145 3.79 11.04 7.33
CA TRP A 145 5.16 10.54 7.52
C TRP A 145 6.10 11.04 6.42
N GLY A 146 5.66 11.00 5.17
CA GLY A 146 6.44 11.52 4.04
C GLY A 146 6.71 13.02 4.18
N ALA A 147 5.69 13.80 4.55
CA ALA A 147 5.81 15.23 4.80
C ALA A 147 6.77 15.54 5.96
N ILE A 148 6.70 14.77 7.07
CA ILE A 148 7.57 14.91 8.25
C ILE A 148 9.03 14.60 7.90
N VAL A 149 9.29 13.51 7.19
CA VAL A 149 10.64 13.12 6.78
C VAL A 149 11.24 14.17 5.83
N ASN A 150 10.46 14.63 4.85
CA ASN A 150 10.91 15.66 3.92
C ASN A 150 11.19 17.01 4.60
N ARG A 151 10.38 17.38 5.60
CA ARG A 151 10.62 18.54 6.45
C ARG A 151 11.98 18.46 7.14
N LEU A 152 12.31 17.32 7.75
CA LEU A 152 13.62 17.10 8.35
C LEU A 152 14.74 17.11 7.30
N ARG A 153 14.52 16.53 6.10
CA ARG A 153 15.50 16.57 5.00
C ARG A 153 15.88 18.01 4.65
N MET A 154 14.89 18.88 4.45
CA MET A 154 15.12 20.28 4.16
C MET A 154 15.91 20.97 5.28
N ALA A 155 15.53 20.76 6.54
CA ALA A 155 16.26 21.33 7.69
C ALA A 155 17.71 20.85 7.74
N CYS A 156 17.97 19.57 7.50
CA CYS A 156 19.32 19.01 7.44
C CYS A 156 20.14 19.61 6.27
N GLY A 157 19.54 19.76 5.09
CA GLY A 157 20.18 20.41 3.93
C GLY A 157 20.63 21.84 4.24
N ILE A 158 19.76 22.62 4.88
CA ILE A 158 20.07 23.99 5.31
C ILE A 158 21.16 23.99 6.39
N PHE A 159 21.06 23.12 7.41
CA PHE A 159 22.06 23.06 8.47
C PHE A 159 23.43 22.63 7.95
N LEU A 160 23.50 21.60 7.13
CA LEU A 160 24.74 21.08 6.54
C LEU A 160 25.30 21.96 5.41
N GLN A 161 24.53 22.93 4.94
CA GLN A 161 24.83 23.73 3.73
C GLN A 161 24.97 22.82 2.50
N ASP A 162 24.15 21.77 2.44
CA ASP A 162 24.13 20.78 1.36
C ASP A 162 23.03 21.13 0.36
N SER A 163 23.45 21.77 -0.74
CA SER A 163 22.54 22.21 -1.81
C SER A 163 21.84 21.04 -2.52
N THR A 164 22.47 19.87 -2.58
CA THR A 164 21.89 18.67 -3.19
C THR A 164 20.72 18.13 -2.34
N LEU A 165 20.94 18.03 -1.04
CA LEU A 165 19.92 17.58 -0.10
C LEU A 165 18.74 18.57 -0.04
N TYR A 166 19.02 19.87 -0.06
CA TYR A 166 18.01 20.93 -0.11
C TYR A 166 17.19 20.87 -1.42
N ALA A 167 17.86 20.76 -2.57
CA ALA A 167 17.19 20.64 -3.87
C ALA A 167 16.33 19.37 -3.96
N ALA A 168 16.82 18.23 -3.46
CA ALA A 168 16.04 16.98 -3.39
C ALA A 168 14.79 17.13 -2.53
N SER A 169 14.85 17.89 -1.44
CA SER A 169 13.68 18.17 -0.60
C SER A 169 12.63 19.05 -1.31
N LYS A 170 13.06 20.05 -2.10
CA LYS A 170 12.14 20.86 -2.91
C LYS A 170 11.50 20.04 -4.02
N ASP A 171 12.29 19.22 -4.69
CA ASP A 171 11.80 18.34 -5.75
C ASP A 171 10.78 17.33 -5.22
N TYR A 172 11.06 16.70 -4.08
CA TYR A 172 10.09 15.84 -3.40
C TYR A 172 8.78 16.59 -3.07
N PHE A 173 8.87 17.77 -2.47
CA PHE A 173 7.70 18.56 -2.12
C PHE A 173 6.80 18.87 -3.33
N LEU A 174 7.41 19.20 -4.47
CA LEU A 174 6.69 19.64 -5.68
C LEU A 174 6.25 18.49 -6.58
N HIS A 175 7.05 17.43 -6.69
CA HIS A 175 6.92 16.47 -7.79
C HIS A 175 6.83 15.00 -7.36
N ALA A 176 7.16 14.65 -6.11
CA ALA A 176 7.07 13.27 -5.69
C ALA A 176 5.62 12.78 -5.79
N ARG A 177 5.48 11.52 -6.19
CA ARG A 177 4.16 10.90 -6.43
C ARG A 177 3.61 10.18 -5.21
N ASP A 178 4.37 10.13 -4.11
CA ASP A 178 3.90 9.52 -2.88
C ASP A 178 2.96 10.44 -2.08
N ASN A 179 2.41 9.91 -1.02
CA ASN A 179 1.39 10.60 -0.22
C ASN A 179 1.93 11.78 0.60
N GLY A 180 3.25 11.97 0.74
CA GLY A 180 3.84 13.03 1.57
C GLY A 180 4.19 14.32 0.81
N SER A 181 4.12 14.31 -0.52
CA SER A 181 4.35 15.49 -1.36
C SER A 181 3.12 16.42 -1.37
N LEU A 182 3.27 17.65 -1.81
CA LEU A 182 2.13 18.57 -1.92
C LEU A 182 1.02 18.02 -2.82
N PRO A 183 1.28 17.53 -4.06
CA PRO A 183 0.23 16.97 -4.91
C PRO A 183 -0.34 15.65 -4.39
N GLY A 184 0.46 14.85 -3.68
CA GLY A 184 0.04 13.60 -3.08
C GLY A 184 -0.74 13.76 -1.78
N TYR A 185 -0.56 14.87 -1.08
CA TYR A 185 -1.21 15.12 0.22
C TYR A 185 -2.42 16.03 0.15
N VAL A 186 -2.45 17.03 -0.75
CA VAL A 186 -3.54 18.03 -0.84
C VAL A 186 -4.13 18.06 -2.24
N ALA A 187 -5.41 17.75 -2.36
CA ALA A 187 -6.18 17.87 -3.61
C ALA A 187 -6.45 19.34 -3.97
N ALA A 188 -6.84 19.60 -5.21
CA ALA A 188 -7.25 20.94 -5.66
C ALA A 188 -8.44 21.51 -4.86
N SER A 189 -9.31 20.65 -4.34
CA SER A 189 -10.43 21.03 -3.46
C SER A 189 -10.01 21.48 -2.06
N GLY A 190 -8.75 21.28 -1.68
CA GLY A 190 -8.24 21.45 -0.32
C GLY A 190 -8.37 20.21 0.57
N GLN A 191 -9.05 19.16 0.12
CA GLN A 191 -9.13 17.90 0.85
C GLN A 191 -7.72 17.31 0.99
N CYS A 192 -7.35 16.89 2.22
CA CYS A 192 -6.10 16.18 2.44
C CYS A 192 -6.27 14.67 2.23
N GLN A 193 -5.20 13.99 1.85
CA GLN A 193 -5.16 12.53 1.69
C GLN A 193 -5.67 11.80 2.95
N GLU A 194 -5.36 12.31 4.13
CA GLU A 194 -5.78 11.71 5.40
C GLU A 194 -7.09 12.28 5.98
N THR A 195 -7.81 13.12 5.24
CA THR A 195 -9.09 13.72 5.69
C THR A 195 -10.12 12.65 6.05
N GLY A 196 -10.20 11.56 5.31
CA GLY A 196 -11.10 10.44 5.60
C GLY A 196 -10.63 9.55 6.75
N ARG A 197 -9.35 9.62 7.12
CA ARG A 197 -8.77 8.88 8.24
C ARG A 197 -9.13 9.51 9.59
N ASP A 198 -8.63 10.70 9.86
CA ASP A 198 -8.89 11.50 11.05
C ASP A 198 -8.28 12.90 10.96
N GLN A 199 -8.69 13.79 11.86
CA GLN A 199 -8.29 15.18 11.84
C GLN A 199 -6.95 15.46 12.54
N ALA A 200 -6.48 14.56 13.38
CA ALA A 200 -5.17 14.72 14.03
C ALA A 200 -4.02 14.50 13.04
N HIS A 201 -4.14 13.46 12.19
CA HIS A 201 -3.13 13.16 11.17
C HIS A 201 -3.20 14.14 10.00
N ALA A 202 -4.40 14.52 9.54
CA ALA A 202 -4.55 15.54 8.50
C ALA A 202 -3.85 16.85 8.89
N GLN A 203 -4.04 17.34 10.11
CA GLN A 203 -3.36 18.54 10.62
C GLN A 203 -1.85 18.34 10.80
N LEU A 204 -1.40 17.14 11.20
CA LEU A 204 0.01 16.84 11.37
C LEU A 204 0.79 16.97 10.05
N GLY A 205 0.29 16.38 8.98
CA GLY A 205 0.94 16.49 7.67
C GLY A 205 0.89 17.91 7.10
N LEU A 206 -0.24 18.61 7.23
CA LEU A 206 -0.34 20.02 6.81
C LEU A 206 0.66 20.91 7.56
N GLY A 207 0.85 20.71 8.88
CA GLY A 207 1.85 21.43 9.66
C GLY A 207 3.26 21.21 9.12
N ALA A 208 3.62 19.96 8.83
CA ALA A 208 4.93 19.62 8.27
C ALA A 208 5.16 20.28 6.89
N LEU A 209 4.14 20.32 6.03
CA LEU A 209 4.23 21.02 4.75
C LEU A 209 4.38 22.54 4.92
N CYS A 210 3.67 23.17 5.88
CA CYS A 210 3.81 24.58 6.18
C CYS A 210 5.22 24.94 6.65
N GLU A 211 5.79 24.14 7.53
CA GLU A 211 7.16 24.36 8.03
C GLU A 211 8.22 24.13 6.95
N THR A 212 7.98 23.22 6.02
CA THR A 212 8.82 23.04 4.82
C THR A 212 8.78 24.29 3.95
N CYS A 213 7.60 24.86 3.71
CA CYS A 213 7.45 26.11 2.96
C CYS A 213 8.12 27.30 3.65
N GLU A 214 8.03 27.42 4.98
CA GLU A 214 8.67 28.54 5.71
C GLU A 214 10.18 28.44 5.65
N MET A 215 10.75 27.25 5.79
CA MET A 215 12.20 27.06 5.62
C MET A 215 12.67 27.44 4.21
N ALA A 216 11.91 27.06 3.18
CA ALA A 216 12.23 27.43 1.80
C ALA A 216 12.16 28.96 1.61
N TRP A 217 11.11 29.59 2.17
CA TRP A 217 10.95 31.05 2.14
C TRP A 217 12.13 31.78 2.82
N GLU A 218 12.63 31.28 3.94
CA GLU A 218 13.84 31.79 4.61
C GLU A 218 15.09 31.70 3.73
N GLN A 219 15.11 30.77 2.76
CA GLN A 219 16.20 30.62 1.78
C GLN A 219 15.96 31.39 0.47
N GLY A 220 14.83 32.09 0.34
CA GLY A 220 14.45 32.84 -0.85
C GLY A 220 13.63 32.07 -1.90
N ASP A 221 13.18 30.85 -1.60
CA ASP A 221 12.34 30.04 -2.48
C ASP A 221 10.87 30.10 -2.04
N ASP A 222 9.93 30.37 -2.96
CA ASP A 222 8.50 30.43 -2.67
C ASP A 222 7.83 29.07 -2.98
N LEU A 223 7.78 28.16 -2.01
CA LEU A 223 6.99 26.94 -2.08
C LEU A 223 5.53 27.15 -1.67
N TRP A 224 5.20 28.25 -0.98
CA TRP A 224 3.83 28.56 -0.57
C TRP A 224 2.91 28.78 -1.75
N GLY A 225 3.40 29.42 -2.82
CA GLY A 225 2.64 29.70 -4.04
C GLY A 225 2.44 28.49 -4.94
N ALA A 226 3.03 27.33 -4.62
CA ALA A 226 2.99 26.16 -5.47
C ALA A 226 1.54 25.70 -5.76
N MET A 227 1.30 25.31 -7.04
CA MET A 227 0.02 24.79 -7.50
C MET A 227 -1.18 25.70 -7.14
N ASP A 228 -1.06 26.98 -7.43
CA ASP A 228 -2.08 28.01 -7.14
C ASP A 228 -2.45 28.08 -5.65
N ASN A 229 -1.45 28.15 -4.78
CA ASN A 229 -1.60 28.16 -3.32
C ASN A 229 -2.33 26.93 -2.77
N ARG A 230 -2.06 25.76 -3.31
CA ARG A 230 -2.70 24.48 -2.95
C ARG A 230 -2.74 24.25 -1.43
N LEU A 231 -1.65 24.57 -0.75
CA LEU A 231 -1.53 24.38 0.70
C LEU A 231 -2.50 25.30 1.48
N MET A 232 -2.74 26.53 1.01
CA MET A 232 -3.75 27.43 1.58
C MET A 232 -5.14 26.79 1.57
N HIS A 233 -5.50 26.17 0.44
CA HIS A 233 -6.80 25.48 0.34
C HIS A 233 -6.88 24.31 1.32
N GLY A 234 -5.79 23.56 1.52
CA GLY A 234 -5.71 22.48 2.50
C GLY A 234 -5.94 22.95 3.94
N ILE A 235 -5.30 24.04 4.31
CA ILE A 235 -5.43 24.66 5.63
C ILE A 235 -6.87 25.19 5.84
N GLU A 236 -7.45 25.91 4.90
CA GLU A 236 -8.81 26.46 5.00
C GLU A 236 -9.87 25.34 5.05
N TYR A 237 -9.75 24.32 4.21
CA TYR A 237 -10.62 23.14 4.22
C TYR A 237 -10.61 22.44 5.59
N THR A 238 -9.42 22.19 6.12
CA THR A 238 -9.23 21.49 7.40
C THR A 238 -9.70 22.35 8.57
N ALA A 239 -9.42 23.66 8.55
CA ALA A 239 -9.96 24.62 9.52
C ALA A 239 -11.48 24.64 9.51
N ARG A 240 -12.10 24.72 8.33
CA ARG A 240 -13.56 24.71 8.16
C ARG A 240 -14.20 23.47 8.80
N TYR A 241 -13.68 22.27 8.48
CA TYR A 241 -14.23 21.03 9.02
C TYR A 241 -14.08 20.92 10.55
N ASN A 242 -12.92 21.31 11.06
CA ASN A 242 -12.66 21.26 12.50
C ASN A 242 -13.38 22.37 13.31
N LEU A 243 -13.88 23.41 12.66
CA LEU A 243 -14.80 24.39 13.26
C LEU A 243 -16.26 23.91 13.30
N GLY A 244 -16.54 22.69 12.79
CA GLY A 244 -17.88 22.10 12.81
C GLY A 244 -18.69 22.29 11.53
N TYR A 245 -18.15 22.93 10.51
CA TYR A 245 -18.83 23.12 9.23
C TYR A 245 -18.67 21.88 8.32
N ASP A 246 -19.63 21.65 7.45
CA ASP A 246 -19.54 20.64 6.42
C ASP A 246 -18.56 21.05 5.32
N VAL A 247 -17.88 20.03 4.74
CA VAL A 247 -16.95 20.19 3.63
C VAL A 247 -17.29 19.20 2.52
N PRO A 248 -17.05 19.52 1.24
CA PRO A 248 -17.18 18.56 0.17
C PRO A 248 -16.12 17.46 0.33
N PHE A 249 -16.51 16.22 0.07
CA PHE A 249 -15.58 15.07 0.16
C PHE A 249 -15.69 14.19 -1.08
N ALA A 250 -14.55 13.73 -1.57
CA ALA A 250 -14.45 12.74 -2.62
C ALA A 250 -13.56 11.59 -2.15
N THR A 251 -13.91 10.36 -2.50
CA THR A 251 -13.06 9.21 -2.24
C THR A 251 -11.70 9.43 -2.89
N TRP A 252 -10.64 9.33 -2.10
CA TRP A 252 -9.29 9.54 -2.55
C TRP A 252 -8.62 8.19 -2.80
N ASN A 253 -8.17 7.95 -4.03
CA ASN A 253 -7.29 6.83 -4.33
C ASN A 253 -5.85 7.27 -4.05
N ASP A 254 -5.35 6.92 -2.87
CA ASP A 254 -3.99 7.26 -2.50
C ASP A 254 -2.96 6.45 -3.31
N TYR A 255 -1.72 6.93 -3.34
CA TYR A 255 -0.65 6.30 -4.10
C TYR A 255 -0.34 4.86 -3.66
N THR A 256 -0.58 4.52 -2.40
CA THR A 256 -0.32 3.19 -1.85
C THR A 256 -1.50 2.23 -2.02
N GLY A 257 -2.70 2.75 -2.28
CA GLY A 257 -3.94 1.98 -2.27
C GLY A 257 -4.36 1.46 -0.90
N LEU A 258 -3.77 1.98 0.17
CA LEU A 258 -4.13 1.59 1.54
C LEU A 258 -5.23 2.45 2.12
N TYR A 259 -5.33 3.72 1.70
CA TYR A 259 -6.29 4.70 2.20
C TYR A 259 -7.23 5.18 1.09
N CYS A 260 -7.89 4.25 0.41
CA CYS A 260 -8.69 4.54 -0.77
C CYS A 260 -10.20 4.31 -0.63
N ASP A 261 -10.69 3.90 0.56
CA ASP A 261 -12.09 3.45 0.73
C ASP A 261 -12.95 4.44 1.51
N TRP A 262 -12.42 5.56 1.94
CA TRP A 262 -13.21 6.51 2.71
C TRP A 262 -14.21 7.22 1.82
N THR A 263 -15.47 7.26 2.27
CA THR A 263 -16.59 7.89 1.57
C THR A 263 -17.03 9.20 2.21
N GLU A 264 -16.46 9.57 3.37
CA GLU A 264 -16.76 10.76 4.14
C GLU A 264 -15.54 11.25 4.93
N PRO A 265 -15.50 12.51 5.37
CA PRO A 265 -14.45 13.00 6.23
C PRO A 265 -14.45 12.30 7.57
N GLY A 266 -13.28 11.83 8.02
CA GLY A 266 -13.15 11.18 9.32
C GLY A 266 -13.41 12.15 10.48
N ALA A 267 -14.39 11.82 11.33
CA ALA A 267 -14.77 12.68 12.46
C ALA A 267 -13.95 12.43 13.73
N MET A 268 -13.04 11.47 13.74
CA MET A 268 -12.11 11.26 14.83
C MET A 268 -11.17 12.48 14.97
N ALA A 269 -11.02 12.98 16.18
CA ALA A 269 -10.32 14.23 16.53
C ALA A 269 -10.91 15.49 15.83
N ARG A 270 -12.12 15.44 15.27
CA ARG A 270 -12.82 16.62 14.77
C ARG A 270 -13.04 17.62 15.92
N GLY A 271 -12.72 18.87 15.65
CA GLY A 271 -12.80 19.94 16.65
C GLY A 271 -11.59 20.02 17.58
N ARG A 272 -10.64 19.07 17.51
CA ARG A 272 -9.34 19.19 18.18
C ARG A 272 -8.36 19.89 17.24
N ILE A 273 -8.05 21.13 17.55
CA ILE A 273 -7.23 22.03 16.73
C ILE A 273 -5.77 21.95 17.19
N ARG A 274 -4.84 21.63 16.28
CA ARG A 274 -3.39 21.73 16.48
C ARG A 274 -2.90 23.16 16.19
N CYS A 275 -1.75 23.54 16.75
CA CYS A 275 -1.20 24.90 16.60
C CYS A 275 -0.40 25.06 15.30
N ILE A 276 -1.00 24.75 14.15
CA ILE A 276 -0.35 24.80 12.83
C ILE A 276 -0.76 25.98 11.95
N TYR A 277 -1.70 26.80 12.39
CA TYR A 277 -2.41 27.78 11.56
C TYR A 277 -1.72 29.16 11.49
N ASP A 278 -0.79 29.45 12.38
CA ASP A 278 -0.07 30.75 12.43
C ASP A 278 0.80 30.99 11.22
N LEU A 279 1.62 30.01 10.82
CA LEU A 279 2.55 30.14 9.69
C LEU A 279 1.83 30.40 8.36
N PRO A 280 0.85 29.60 7.95
CA PRO A 280 0.13 29.83 6.70
C PRO A 280 -0.68 31.12 6.71
N TYR A 281 -1.28 31.50 7.86
CA TYR A 281 -1.98 32.79 7.97
C TYR A 281 -1.05 33.96 7.76
N ARG A 282 0.11 33.97 8.46
CA ARG A 282 1.13 34.99 8.28
C ARG A 282 1.61 35.10 6.83
N HIS A 283 1.81 33.98 6.14
CA HIS A 283 2.25 34.02 4.76
C HIS A 283 1.14 34.50 3.82
N TYR A 284 0.01 33.81 3.79
CA TYR A 284 -1.01 34.06 2.79
C TYR A 284 -1.80 35.36 3.06
N VAL A 285 -2.07 35.68 4.33
CA VAL A 285 -2.84 36.89 4.67
C VAL A 285 -1.94 38.08 4.86
N ASP A 286 -0.98 38.01 5.82
CA ASP A 286 -0.21 39.20 6.19
C ASP A 286 0.83 39.58 5.13
N ARG A 287 1.49 38.60 4.46
CA ARG A 287 2.49 38.86 3.41
C ARG A 287 1.87 39.02 2.01
N LYS A 288 0.84 38.24 1.66
CA LYS A 288 0.29 38.17 0.30
C LYS A 288 -1.10 38.84 0.16
N GLY A 289 -1.76 39.23 1.24
CA GLY A 289 -3.07 39.87 1.22
C GLY A 289 -4.24 38.98 0.81
N LEU A 290 -4.06 37.65 0.85
CA LEU A 290 -5.10 36.68 0.53
C LEU A 290 -6.08 36.51 1.70
N GLN A 291 -7.16 35.76 1.48
CA GLN A 291 -8.23 35.59 2.48
C GLN A 291 -8.26 34.17 3.05
N MET A 292 -8.21 34.05 4.38
CA MET A 292 -8.30 32.78 5.10
C MET A 292 -9.30 32.86 6.26
N PRO A 293 -10.62 32.97 5.99
CA PRO A 293 -11.63 33.27 7.01
C PRO A 293 -11.80 32.18 8.06
N TYR A 294 -11.65 30.90 7.72
CA TYR A 294 -11.75 29.81 8.69
C TYR A 294 -10.49 29.71 9.54
N THR A 295 -9.32 29.86 8.95
CA THR A 295 -8.04 29.94 9.67
C THR A 295 -8.06 31.11 10.65
N LYS A 296 -8.60 32.28 10.27
CA LYS A 296 -8.76 33.44 11.19
C LYS A 296 -9.58 33.08 12.41
N LYS A 297 -10.72 32.40 12.23
CA LYS A 297 -11.56 31.92 13.36
C LYS A 297 -10.81 30.95 14.26
N VAL A 298 -10.01 30.03 13.68
CA VAL A 298 -9.16 29.12 14.46
C VAL A 298 -8.16 29.89 15.30
N LEU A 299 -7.46 30.88 14.73
CA LEU A 299 -6.47 31.68 15.44
C LEU A 299 -7.10 32.50 16.58
N ASP A 300 -8.31 33.04 16.39
CA ASP A 300 -9.03 33.75 17.45
C ASP A 300 -9.38 32.81 18.63
N LEU A 301 -9.69 31.54 18.35
CA LEU A 301 -9.91 30.51 19.37
C LEU A 301 -8.60 30.07 20.03
N GLN A 302 -7.54 29.89 19.25
CA GLN A 302 -6.20 29.56 19.73
C GLN A 302 -5.69 30.60 20.72
N GLN A 303 -5.81 31.88 20.39
CA GLN A 303 -5.44 32.97 21.29
C GLN A 303 -6.20 32.94 22.62
N LYS A 304 -7.50 32.58 22.59
CA LYS A 304 -8.29 32.41 23.81
C LYS A 304 -7.82 31.21 24.65
N ALA A 305 -7.46 30.08 24.00
CA ALA A 305 -6.95 28.90 24.66
C ALA A 305 -5.58 29.18 25.32
N GLU A 306 -4.74 29.95 24.66
CA GLU A 306 -3.43 30.39 25.15
C GLU A 306 -3.58 31.29 26.40
N ARG A 307 -4.48 32.27 26.37
CA ARG A 307 -4.77 33.14 27.52
C ARG A 307 -5.30 32.36 28.73
N ARG A 308 -5.91 31.18 28.50
CA ARG A 308 -6.35 30.25 29.57
C ARG A 308 -5.25 29.29 30.01
N GLY A 309 -4.05 29.35 29.42
CA GLY A 309 -2.93 28.44 29.70
C GLY A 309 -3.14 27.00 29.23
N GLU A 310 -4.08 26.78 28.31
CA GLU A 310 -4.37 25.43 27.79
C GLU A 310 -3.29 24.94 26.80
N ILE A 311 -2.57 25.86 26.15
CA ILE A 311 -1.55 25.57 25.12
C ILE A 311 -0.35 26.53 25.23
N GLN A 312 0.79 26.09 24.75
CA GLN A 312 2.04 26.85 24.62
C GLN A 312 2.49 27.05 23.16
N ARG A 313 1.61 26.81 22.20
CA ARG A 313 1.83 26.88 20.74
C ARG A 313 2.85 25.88 20.18
N ASN A 314 3.09 24.78 20.84
CA ASN A 314 3.84 23.69 20.23
C ASN A 314 2.98 23.02 19.15
N PRO A 315 3.34 23.10 17.84
CA PRO A 315 2.50 22.56 16.76
C PRO A 315 2.39 21.04 16.79
N GLU A 316 3.32 20.36 17.46
CA GLU A 316 3.34 18.90 17.56
C GLU A 316 2.59 18.37 18.79
N ALA A 317 2.72 19.05 19.92
CA ALA A 317 2.21 18.59 21.21
C ALA A 317 0.90 19.27 21.64
N ASP A 318 0.71 20.55 21.28
CA ASP A 318 -0.41 21.32 21.75
C ASP A 318 -1.63 21.23 20.84
N SER A 319 -2.77 21.09 21.45
CA SER A 319 -4.06 21.19 20.80
C SER A 319 -5.11 21.70 21.78
N PHE A 320 -6.14 22.37 21.25
CA PHE A 320 -7.30 22.78 22.03
C PHE A 320 -8.59 22.29 21.37
N THR A 321 -9.68 22.23 22.13
CA THR A 321 -10.96 21.70 21.63
C THR A 321 -11.95 22.82 21.36
N VAL A 322 -12.59 22.80 20.22
CA VAL A 322 -13.67 23.73 19.84
C VAL A 322 -14.97 23.26 20.49
N LYS A 323 -15.56 24.11 21.33
CA LYS A 323 -16.81 23.81 22.03
C LYS A 323 -17.95 23.60 21.02
N GLY A 324 -18.77 22.56 21.26
CA GLY A 324 -19.95 22.27 20.45
C GLY A 324 -19.68 21.42 19.20
N VAL A 325 -18.44 21.17 18.84
CA VAL A 325 -18.07 20.22 17.80
C VAL A 325 -18.00 18.83 18.40
N LYS A 326 -18.74 17.88 17.84
CA LYS A 326 -18.73 16.48 18.30
C LYS A 326 -17.58 15.73 17.61
N GLU A 327 -16.72 15.18 18.42
CA GLU A 327 -15.75 14.17 18.02
C GLU A 327 -16.45 12.80 18.03
N GLU A 328 -16.36 12.06 16.94
CA GLU A 328 -16.73 10.65 16.99
C GLU A 328 -15.56 9.83 17.53
N LYS A 329 -15.84 8.97 18.50
CA LYS A 329 -14.85 8.00 18.94
C LYS A 329 -14.66 6.96 17.84
N LYS A 330 -13.41 6.63 17.54
CA LYS A 330 -13.10 5.52 16.63
C LYS A 330 -13.77 4.26 17.17
N LEU A 331 -14.79 3.79 16.46
CA LEU A 331 -15.45 2.54 16.81
C LEU A 331 -14.59 1.39 16.29
N HIS A 332 -14.14 0.55 17.23
CA HIS A 332 -13.48 -0.69 16.92
C HIS A 332 -14.53 -1.80 16.92
N GLN A 333 -15.00 -2.19 15.76
CA GLN A 333 -16.07 -3.17 15.60
C GLN A 333 -15.62 -4.34 14.74
N LEU A 334 -16.08 -5.52 15.06
CA LEU A 334 -15.86 -6.75 14.32
C LEU A 334 -17.19 -7.26 13.79
N PHE A 335 -17.19 -7.65 12.51
CA PHE A 335 -18.33 -8.28 11.83
C PHE A 335 -17.91 -9.69 11.41
N THR A 336 -18.57 -10.68 11.97
CA THR A 336 -18.27 -12.10 11.75
C THR A 336 -19.37 -12.78 10.99
N TYR A 337 -19.00 -13.78 10.21
CA TYR A 337 -19.87 -14.47 9.27
C TYR A 337 -19.73 -15.98 9.47
N PRO A 338 -20.51 -16.57 10.39
CA PRO A 338 -20.46 -18.01 10.64
C PRO A 338 -20.64 -18.80 9.36
N ALA A 339 -19.82 -19.81 9.17
CA ALA A 339 -19.91 -20.69 8.03
C ALA A 339 -21.22 -21.50 8.06
N PRO A 340 -21.95 -21.63 6.95
CA PRO A 340 -23.14 -22.44 6.92
C PRO A 340 -22.80 -23.94 7.01
N ALA A 341 -23.70 -24.73 7.56
CA ALA A 341 -23.55 -26.18 7.60
C ALA A 341 -23.37 -26.73 6.16
N GLY A 342 -22.33 -27.57 5.98
CA GLY A 342 -21.94 -28.10 4.67
C GLY A 342 -20.82 -27.36 3.97
N ALA A 343 -20.44 -26.15 4.41
CA ALA A 343 -19.30 -25.45 3.85
C ALA A 343 -17.99 -26.20 4.16
N PRO A 344 -17.03 -26.27 3.21
CA PRO A 344 -15.76 -26.94 3.41
C PRO A 344 -14.88 -26.14 4.37
N LEU A 345 -14.78 -26.58 5.61
CA LEU A 345 -13.93 -26.00 6.65
C LEU A 345 -12.57 -26.69 6.73
N MET A 346 -11.59 -25.96 7.22
CA MET A 346 -10.25 -26.45 7.52
C MET A 346 -9.85 -26.05 8.94
N HIS A 347 -9.34 -27.02 9.70
CA HIS A 347 -9.05 -26.85 11.13
C HIS A 347 -7.56 -26.77 11.46
N ASP A 348 -6.72 -26.59 10.47
CA ASP A 348 -5.26 -26.47 10.64
C ASP A 348 -4.89 -25.19 11.39
N TYR A 349 -5.74 -24.16 11.29
CA TYR A 349 -5.59 -22.89 11.99
C TYR A 349 -6.87 -22.54 12.75
N GLU A 350 -6.71 -22.13 14.00
CA GLU A 350 -7.77 -21.43 14.74
C GLU A 350 -7.48 -19.93 14.71
N VAL A 351 -8.43 -19.17 14.22
CA VAL A 351 -8.33 -17.71 14.09
C VAL A 351 -9.24 -17.05 15.11
N PHE A 352 -8.67 -16.10 15.85
CA PHE A 352 -9.40 -15.29 16.83
C PHE A 352 -9.16 -13.82 16.55
N VAL A 353 -10.22 -13.01 16.65
CA VAL A 353 -10.14 -11.56 16.43
C VAL A 353 -10.72 -10.83 17.62
N GLN A 354 -10.07 -9.75 18.05
CA GLN A 354 -10.48 -8.91 19.16
C GLN A 354 -10.42 -7.43 18.74
N PRO A 355 -11.54 -6.71 18.71
CA PRO A 355 -11.51 -5.26 18.57
C PRO A 355 -10.68 -4.60 19.67
N ARG A 356 -9.94 -3.55 19.31
CA ARG A 356 -9.13 -2.83 20.29
C ARG A 356 -10.00 -2.30 21.42
N GLY A 357 -9.64 -2.63 22.67
CA GLY A 357 -10.41 -2.27 23.86
C GLY A 357 -11.53 -3.25 24.24
N ALA A 358 -11.85 -4.23 23.42
CA ALA A 358 -12.74 -5.32 23.80
C ALA A 358 -12.05 -6.30 24.77
N LYS A 359 -12.83 -7.01 25.60
CA LYS A 359 -12.29 -8.01 26.55
C LYS A 359 -12.14 -9.38 25.92
N ASP A 360 -13.07 -9.74 25.03
CA ASP A 360 -13.21 -11.10 24.54
C ASP A 360 -12.65 -11.26 23.13
N TRP A 361 -12.14 -12.46 22.86
CA TRP A 361 -11.72 -12.90 21.54
C TRP A 361 -12.87 -13.64 20.86
N THR A 362 -13.17 -13.28 19.63
CA THR A 362 -14.18 -13.94 18.81
C THR A 362 -13.50 -14.90 17.84
N ARG A 363 -13.92 -16.15 17.81
CA ARG A 363 -13.43 -17.15 16.85
C ARG A 363 -14.00 -16.85 15.46
N ILE A 364 -13.15 -16.99 14.43
CA ILE A 364 -13.51 -16.88 13.02
C ILE A 364 -13.36 -18.24 12.36
N ASP A 365 -14.36 -18.65 11.58
CA ASP A 365 -14.28 -19.89 10.83
C ASP A 365 -13.23 -19.82 9.72
N SER A 366 -12.49 -20.91 9.55
CA SER A 366 -11.49 -21.07 8.48
C SER A 366 -12.02 -22.06 7.44
N TYR A 367 -12.08 -21.60 6.21
CA TYR A 367 -12.51 -22.38 5.05
C TYR A 367 -11.32 -23.07 4.40
N GLN A 368 -11.59 -24.19 3.71
CA GLN A 368 -10.63 -24.87 2.85
C GLN A 368 -10.65 -24.27 1.44
N ALA A 369 -9.47 -24.01 0.87
CA ALA A 369 -9.30 -23.88 -0.57
C ALA A 369 -8.25 -24.87 -1.08
N LEU A 370 -8.29 -25.18 -2.37
CA LEU A 370 -7.26 -25.94 -3.06
C LEU A 370 -6.43 -24.98 -3.92
N VAL A 371 -5.13 -25.22 -3.96
CA VAL A 371 -4.15 -24.52 -4.81
C VAL A 371 -3.29 -25.57 -5.53
N ASN A 372 -2.68 -25.19 -6.64
CA ASN A 372 -1.78 -26.06 -7.40
C ASN A 372 -0.37 -25.46 -7.33
N ALA A 373 0.27 -25.63 -6.20
CA ALA A 373 1.53 -24.96 -5.90
C ALA A 373 2.76 -25.77 -6.36
N PRO A 374 3.89 -25.08 -6.61
CA PRO A 374 5.16 -25.74 -6.92
C PRO A 374 5.56 -26.72 -5.83
N THR A 375 5.98 -27.94 -6.22
CA THR A 375 6.43 -28.98 -5.31
C THR A 375 7.89 -28.75 -4.95
N PRO A 376 8.24 -28.54 -3.67
CA PRO A 376 9.62 -28.36 -3.26
C PRO A 376 10.51 -29.57 -3.63
N GLY A 377 11.69 -29.32 -4.22
CA GLY A 377 12.71 -30.33 -4.52
C GLY A 377 12.44 -31.16 -5.79
N VAL A 378 11.31 -31.06 -6.42
CA VAL A 378 11.02 -31.65 -7.71
C VAL A 378 11.28 -30.60 -8.77
N GLY A 379 12.36 -30.61 -9.45
CA GLY A 379 12.78 -29.63 -10.48
C GLY A 379 11.71 -28.66 -10.99
N SER A 380 12.00 -27.87 -11.94
CA SER A 380 11.24 -26.68 -12.35
C SER A 380 9.80 -26.89 -12.81
N THR A 381 9.28 -28.09 -12.87
CA THR A 381 7.95 -28.39 -13.45
C THR A 381 7.00 -29.14 -12.54
N GLY A 382 7.42 -29.47 -11.33
CA GLY A 382 6.55 -30.20 -10.40
C GLY A 382 5.60 -29.27 -9.68
N HIS A 383 4.30 -29.57 -9.81
CA HIS A 383 3.22 -28.92 -9.07
C HIS A 383 2.34 -29.97 -8.42
N SER A 384 1.75 -29.64 -7.29
CA SER A 384 0.82 -30.52 -6.57
C SER A 384 -0.36 -29.75 -6.03
N ILE A 385 -1.51 -30.42 -6.06
CA ILE A 385 -2.72 -29.90 -5.41
C ILE A 385 -2.50 -29.95 -3.89
N SER A 386 -2.59 -28.81 -3.25
CA SER A 386 -2.45 -28.67 -1.81
C SER A 386 -3.65 -27.94 -1.21
N LYS A 387 -3.93 -28.20 0.05
CA LYS A 387 -4.95 -27.50 0.81
C LYS A 387 -4.35 -26.28 1.48
N VAL A 388 -5.06 -25.17 1.42
CA VAL A 388 -4.76 -23.95 2.16
C VAL A 388 -5.99 -23.49 2.94
N SER A 389 -5.76 -22.73 4.00
CA SER A 389 -6.84 -22.13 4.79
C SER A 389 -7.10 -20.70 4.35
N TYR A 390 -8.36 -20.27 4.44
CA TYR A 390 -8.69 -18.84 4.40
C TYR A 390 -9.80 -18.52 5.39
N CYS A 391 -9.76 -17.31 5.93
CA CYS A 391 -10.81 -16.77 6.77
C CYS A 391 -11.30 -15.42 6.23
N VAL A 392 -12.56 -15.09 6.52
CA VAL A 392 -13.21 -13.86 6.07
C VAL A 392 -13.88 -13.19 7.26
N PHE A 393 -13.55 -11.93 7.50
CA PHE A 393 -14.25 -11.09 8.46
C PHE A 393 -14.08 -9.62 8.09
N ASP A 394 -15.02 -8.79 8.51
CA ASP A 394 -14.95 -7.36 8.28
C ASP A 394 -14.79 -6.61 9.60
N PHE A 395 -14.23 -5.42 9.54
CA PHE A 395 -14.07 -4.61 10.75
C PHE A 395 -13.95 -3.11 10.45
N THR A 396 -14.18 -2.32 11.49
CA THR A 396 -13.85 -0.90 11.52
C THR A 396 -12.90 -0.63 12.69
N GLY A 397 -12.08 0.40 12.55
CA GLY A 397 -11.09 0.71 13.59
C GLY A 397 -9.90 -0.26 13.58
N ASP A 398 -9.46 -0.68 14.76
CA ASP A 398 -8.30 -1.54 14.95
C ASP A 398 -8.73 -2.88 15.54
N VAL A 399 -8.16 -3.98 15.05
CA VAL A 399 -8.40 -5.32 15.59
C VAL A 399 -7.09 -6.09 15.78
N PHE A 400 -6.99 -6.81 16.89
CA PHE A 400 -5.95 -7.81 17.09
C PHE A 400 -6.41 -9.13 16.47
N VAL A 401 -5.52 -9.78 15.74
CA VAL A 401 -5.72 -11.12 15.19
C VAL A 401 -4.75 -12.07 15.86
N ARG A 402 -5.26 -13.19 16.37
CA ARG A 402 -4.48 -14.29 16.91
C ARG A 402 -4.73 -15.54 16.09
N VAL A 403 -3.67 -16.17 15.63
CA VAL A 403 -3.72 -17.42 14.88
C VAL A 403 -2.98 -18.50 15.65
N VAL A 404 -3.66 -19.63 15.87
CA VAL A 404 -3.08 -20.81 16.50
C VAL A 404 -2.97 -21.93 15.47
N SER A 405 -1.76 -22.38 15.18
CA SER A 405 -1.51 -23.57 14.36
C SER A 405 -1.81 -24.82 15.17
N LYS A 406 -2.70 -25.68 14.63
CA LYS A 406 -3.14 -26.93 15.28
C LYS A 406 -2.42 -28.15 14.76
N HIS A 407 -1.79 -28.05 13.60
CA HIS A 407 -1.24 -29.20 12.88
C HIS A 407 0.29 -29.25 12.90
N LYS A 408 0.98 -28.12 13.19
CA LYS A 408 2.43 -28.08 13.27
C LYS A 408 2.94 -27.01 14.24
N LYS A 409 4.16 -27.21 14.71
CA LYS A 409 4.98 -26.21 15.41
C LYS A 409 5.79 -25.43 14.39
N PHE A 410 6.08 -24.16 14.68
CA PHE A 410 6.87 -23.29 13.81
C PHE A 410 7.83 -22.40 14.59
N LYS A 411 8.83 -21.86 13.90
CA LYS A 411 9.84 -20.96 14.47
C LYS A 411 9.69 -19.54 13.97
N THR A 412 9.24 -19.37 12.72
CA THR A 412 9.11 -18.07 12.08
C THR A 412 7.72 -17.91 11.49
N ALA A 413 7.25 -16.67 11.47
CA ALA A 413 6.01 -16.31 10.83
C ALA A 413 6.22 -15.02 10.02
N ARG A 414 5.56 -14.93 8.87
CA ARG A 414 5.60 -13.79 7.96
C ARG A 414 4.20 -13.48 7.46
N LEU A 415 3.83 -12.21 7.44
CA LEU A 415 2.61 -11.73 6.79
C LEU A 415 2.98 -11.05 5.47
N ARG A 416 2.32 -11.45 4.40
CA ARG A 416 2.53 -10.91 3.05
C ARG A 416 1.26 -10.22 2.53
N PRO A 417 1.37 -9.12 1.78
CA PRO A 417 2.59 -8.48 1.26
C PRO A 417 3.44 -7.83 2.35
N ASP A 418 4.77 -7.98 2.27
CA ASP A 418 5.73 -7.34 3.20
C ASP A 418 5.59 -5.81 3.22
N TYR A 419 5.28 -5.24 2.07
CA TYR A 419 5.08 -3.80 1.90
C TYR A 419 4.02 -3.21 2.85
N ARG A 420 3.05 -4.01 3.27
CA ARG A 420 2.01 -3.57 4.23
C ARG A 420 2.57 -3.28 5.62
N GLY A 421 3.73 -3.83 5.95
CA GLY A 421 4.40 -3.60 7.22
C GLY A 421 3.70 -4.22 8.43
N THR A 422 2.71 -5.09 8.22
CA THR A 422 2.02 -5.80 9.30
C THR A 422 2.94 -6.86 9.90
N ILE A 423 3.26 -6.72 11.19
CA ILE A 423 4.25 -7.57 11.85
C ILE A 423 3.59 -8.80 12.46
N ALA A 424 4.06 -9.99 12.07
CA ALA A 424 3.68 -11.25 12.69
C ALA A 424 4.47 -11.46 14.00
N ASN A 425 3.84 -11.21 15.14
CA ASN A 425 4.47 -11.42 16.45
C ASN A 425 4.29 -12.88 16.88
N VAL A 426 5.36 -13.66 16.85
CA VAL A 426 5.38 -15.04 17.33
C VAL A 426 5.33 -15.05 18.87
N GLN A 427 4.21 -15.55 19.42
CA GLN A 427 3.99 -15.63 20.86
C GLN A 427 4.62 -16.89 21.48
N ASN A 428 4.56 -17.98 20.75
CA ASN A 428 5.16 -19.27 21.08
C ASN A 428 5.25 -20.13 19.80
N ASP A 429 5.62 -21.39 19.91
CA ASP A 429 5.82 -22.32 18.78
C ASP A 429 4.54 -22.71 18.02
N SER A 430 3.38 -22.21 18.42
CA SER A 430 2.09 -22.50 17.76
C SER A 430 1.21 -21.26 17.59
N THR A 431 1.60 -20.10 18.10
CA THR A 431 0.73 -18.93 18.14
C THR A 431 1.39 -17.68 17.57
N VAL A 432 0.71 -17.03 16.64
CA VAL A 432 1.08 -15.72 16.07
C VAL A 432 0.00 -14.72 16.43
N GLN A 433 0.38 -13.48 16.72
CA GLN A 433 -0.53 -12.36 16.91
C GLN A 433 -0.08 -11.16 16.11
N PHE A 434 -1.02 -10.43 15.51
CA PHE A 434 -0.76 -9.20 14.77
C PHE A 434 -1.92 -8.20 14.93
N LEU A 435 -1.66 -6.96 14.57
CA LEU A 435 -2.62 -5.87 14.65
C LEU A 435 -2.95 -5.39 13.25
N LEU A 436 -4.23 -5.25 12.95
CA LEU A 436 -4.73 -4.61 11.73
C LEU A 436 -5.33 -3.25 12.09
N PHE A 437 -4.85 -2.21 11.43
CA PHE A 437 -5.36 -0.83 11.55
C PHE A 437 -6.43 -0.52 10.50
N GLN A 438 -6.48 -1.33 9.47
CA GLN A 438 -7.39 -1.24 8.34
C GLN A 438 -7.54 -2.61 7.68
N PRO A 439 -8.63 -2.83 6.89
CA PRO A 439 -8.82 -4.06 6.16
C PRO A 439 -7.74 -4.30 5.10
N GLU A 440 -7.25 -5.53 5.02
CA GLU A 440 -6.21 -5.97 4.10
C GLU A 440 -6.44 -7.42 3.67
N ASN A 441 -5.90 -7.79 2.50
CA ASN A 441 -5.80 -9.19 2.08
C ASN A 441 -4.37 -9.66 2.35
N LEU A 442 -4.19 -10.53 3.34
CA LEU A 442 -2.89 -10.99 3.80
C LEU A 442 -2.75 -12.51 3.67
N VAL A 443 -1.51 -12.96 3.56
CA VAL A 443 -1.15 -14.39 3.66
C VAL A 443 -0.17 -14.56 4.81
N LEU A 444 -0.54 -15.38 5.81
CA LEU A 444 0.34 -15.79 6.89
C LEU A 444 1.09 -17.05 6.47
N GLU A 445 2.41 -16.94 6.34
CA GLU A 445 3.33 -18.04 6.12
C GLU A 445 4.02 -18.43 7.42
N LEU A 446 4.05 -19.72 7.71
CA LEU A 446 4.81 -20.30 8.82
C LEU A 446 6.02 -21.06 8.27
N ASP A 447 7.23 -20.69 8.75
CA ASP A 447 8.51 -21.27 8.31
C ASP A 447 8.74 -21.22 6.78
N GLY A 448 8.18 -20.18 6.12
CA GLY A 448 8.34 -19.99 4.68
C GLY A 448 7.57 -20.96 3.80
N SER A 449 6.57 -21.67 4.33
CA SER A 449 5.76 -22.61 3.55
C SER A 449 4.86 -21.89 2.53
N LEU A 450 4.93 -22.33 1.28
CA LEU A 450 4.10 -21.78 0.19
C LEU A 450 2.74 -22.47 0.11
N THR A 451 2.58 -23.66 0.68
CA THR A 451 1.37 -24.48 0.56
C THR A 451 0.60 -24.66 1.86
N ASP A 452 1.26 -24.45 2.98
CA ASP A 452 0.68 -24.58 4.31
C ASP A 452 0.61 -23.16 4.92
N ASN A 453 -0.39 -22.41 4.52
CA ASN A 453 -0.57 -21.01 4.91
C ASN A 453 -2.05 -20.65 5.09
N LEU A 454 -2.26 -19.54 5.77
CA LEU A 454 -3.58 -18.97 6.04
C LEU A 454 -3.74 -17.65 5.29
N HIS A 455 -4.77 -17.55 4.45
CA HIS A 455 -5.19 -16.31 3.84
C HIS A 455 -6.17 -15.59 4.77
N VAL A 456 -5.87 -14.34 5.09
CA VAL A 456 -6.73 -13.50 5.94
C VAL A 456 -7.34 -12.42 5.06
N PHE A 457 -8.62 -12.57 4.75
CA PHE A 457 -9.37 -11.65 3.91
C PHE A 457 -10.25 -10.76 4.75
N THR A 458 -9.98 -9.48 4.69
CA THR A 458 -10.73 -8.49 5.47
C THR A 458 -11.19 -7.33 4.60
N SER A 459 -12.33 -6.76 4.96
CA SER A 459 -12.91 -5.61 4.29
C SER A 459 -13.60 -4.68 5.30
N ARG A 460 -14.08 -3.56 4.83
CA ARG A 460 -15.08 -2.79 5.57
C ARG A 460 -16.42 -3.50 5.47
N PRO A 461 -17.30 -3.37 6.48
CA PRO A 461 -18.63 -3.95 6.41
C PRO A 461 -19.33 -3.57 5.11
N PRO A 462 -19.99 -4.51 4.41
CA PRO A 462 -20.74 -4.21 3.21
C PRO A 462 -21.94 -3.34 3.54
N GLN A 463 -22.54 -2.72 2.54
CA GLN A 463 -23.86 -2.13 2.69
C GLN A 463 -24.82 -3.16 3.28
N THR A 464 -25.74 -2.74 4.14
CA THR A 464 -26.76 -3.64 4.64
C THR A 464 -27.71 -4.07 3.51
N LYS A 465 -28.48 -5.16 3.75
CA LYS A 465 -29.54 -5.58 2.83
C LYS A 465 -30.47 -4.42 2.47
N GLU A 466 -30.92 -3.69 3.49
CA GLU A 466 -31.88 -2.57 3.32
C GLU A 466 -31.26 -1.40 2.55
N GLN A 467 -29.97 -1.12 2.74
CA GLN A 467 -29.26 -0.10 1.95
C GLN A 467 -29.15 -0.52 0.49
N SER A 468 -28.76 -1.77 0.23
CA SER A 468 -28.62 -2.32 -1.12
C SER A 468 -29.95 -2.43 -1.84
N GLU A 469 -31.02 -2.78 -1.13
CA GLU A 469 -32.39 -2.83 -1.68
C GLU A 469 -32.90 -1.44 -2.05
N ARG A 470 -32.67 -0.43 -1.19
CA ARG A 470 -33.01 0.96 -1.50
C ARG A 470 -32.27 1.47 -2.73
N GLU A 471 -30.99 1.13 -2.84
CA GLU A 471 -30.16 1.54 -3.97
C GLU A 471 -30.62 0.86 -5.26
N ALA A 472 -30.92 -0.44 -5.21
CA ALA A 472 -31.48 -1.18 -6.34
C ALA A 472 -32.80 -0.55 -6.81
N LYS A 473 -33.71 -0.22 -5.89
CA LYS A 473 -34.96 0.46 -6.20
C LYS A 473 -34.75 1.83 -6.81
N ARG A 474 -33.78 2.62 -6.28
CA ARG A 474 -33.43 3.94 -6.83
C ARG A 474 -32.94 3.84 -8.27
N GLN A 475 -32.23 2.76 -8.59
CA GLN A 475 -31.72 2.48 -9.93
C GLN A 475 -32.72 1.77 -10.85
N GLY A 476 -33.94 1.49 -10.40
CA GLY A 476 -34.95 0.77 -11.16
C GLY A 476 -34.61 -0.72 -11.38
N ARG A 477 -33.83 -1.32 -10.50
CA ARG A 477 -33.35 -2.71 -10.61
C ARG A 477 -34.18 -3.66 -9.74
N LYS A 478 -34.36 -4.90 -10.21
CA LYS A 478 -34.86 -6.00 -9.39
C LYS A 478 -33.86 -6.29 -8.28
N PHE A 479 -34.34 -6.58 -7.07
CA PHE A 479 -33.50 -6.96 -5.95
C PHE A 479 -33.70 -8.46 -5.64
N LEU A 480 -32.61 -9.22 -5.67
CA LEU A 480 -32.57 -10.63 -5.29
C LEU A 480 -31.74 -10.78 -4.03
N TYR A 481 -32.26 -11.44 -3.04
CA TYR A 481 -31.61 -11.65 -1.75
C TYR A 481 -31.38 -13.13 -1.48
N TYR A 482 -30.12 -13.50 -1.22
CA TYR A 482 -29.75 -14.81 -0.71
C TYR A 482 -29.33 -14.69 0.75
N ALA A 483 -30.09 -15.35 1.64
CA ALA A 483 -29.80 -15.36 3.08
C ALA A 483 -28.51 -16.15 3.41
N PRO A 484 -27.96 -16.05 4.65
CA PRO A 484 -26.91 -16.96 5.09
C PRO A 484 -27.39 -18.43 4.91
N GLY A 485 -26.54 -19.27 4.30
CA GLY A 485 -26.91 -20.66 4.01
C GLY A 485 -26.02 -21.33 2.97
N PHE A 486 -26.20 -22.60 2.76
CA PHE A 486 -25.48 -23.41 1.79
C PHE A 486 -26.38 -23.72 0.56
N TYR A 487 -25.92 -23.32 -0.63
CA TYR A 487 -26.67 -23.37 -1.88
C TYR A 487 -25.97 -24.29 -2.88
N THR A 488 -26.72 -25.19 -3.52
CA THR A 488 -26.18 -26.22 -4.42
C THR A 488 -26.63 -26.08 -5.87
N ASP A 489 -27.27 -24.98 -6.23
CA ASP A 489 -27.66 -24.71 -7.62
C ASP A 489 -26.42 -24.63 -8.50
N LYS A 490 -26.39 -25.39 -9.62
CA LYS A 490 -25.23 -25.46 -10.51
C LYS A 490 -24.97 -24.14 -11.24
N THR A 491 -26.05 -23.48 -11.66
CA THR A 491 -25.96 -22.19 -12.37
C THR A 491 -27.07 -21.26 -11.90
N ILE A 492 -26.68 -20.06 -11.52
CA ILE A 492 -27.60 -19.00 -11.12
C ILE A 492 -27.52 -17.91 -12.17
N SER A 493 -28.47 -17.89 -13.09
CA SER A 493 -28.55 -16.86 -14.14
C SER A 493 -29.02 -15.54 -13.55
N VAL A 494 -28.28 -14.47 -13.85
CA VAL A 494 -28.60 -13.13 -13.38
C VAL A 494 -29.05 -12.27 -14.56
N PRO A 495 -30.34 -11.94 -14.65
CA PRO A 495 -30.85 -11.15 -15.76
C PRO A 495 -30.52 -9.66 -15.65
N SER A 496 -30.71 -8.93 -16.75
CA SER A 496 -30.55 -7.48 -16.81
C SER A 496 -31.34 -6.75 -15.72
N ASN A 497 -30.84 -5.56 -15.35
CA ASN A 497 -31.45 -4.68 -14.37
C ASN A 497 -31.69 -5.36 -13.00
N THR A 498 -30.70 -6.12 -12.54
CA THR A 498 -30.80 -6.90 -11.29
C THR A 498 -29.64 -6.58 -10.35
N THR A 499 -29.96 -6.36 -9.08
CA THR A 499 -28.99 -6.38 -7.98
C THR A 499 -29.20 -7.65 -7.17
N VAL A 500 -28.16 -8.47 -7.09
CA VAL A 500 -28.11 -9.69 -6.25
C VAL A 500 -27.33 -9.34 -4.99
N TYR A 501 -27.95 -9.49 -3.84
CA TYR A 501 -27.30 -9.34 -2.55
C TYR A 501 -27.03 -10.70 -1.91
N LEU A 502 -25.77 -11.05 -1.78
CA LEU A 502 -25.33 -12.26 -1.11
C LEU A 502 -25.01 -11.93 0.35
N ALA A 503 -25.90 -12.36 1.25
CA ALA A 503 -25.69 -12.09 2.67
C ALA A 503 -24.39 -12.72 3.16
N PRO A 504 -23.67 -12.07 4.08
CA PRO A 504 -22.54 -12.69 4.76
C PRO A 504 -22.93 -14.05 5.35
N GLY A 505 -22.08 -15.09 5.16
CA GLY A 505 -22.39 -16.46 5.54
C GLY A 505 -23.19 -17.25 4.49
N SER A 506 -23.39 -16.72 3.28
CA SER A 506 -23.91 -17.52 2.16
C SER A 506 -22.76 -18.20 1.38
N TYR A 507 -22.91 -19.49 1.10
CA TYR A 507 -21.93 -20.30 0.37
C TYR A 507 -22.60 -21.02 -0.79
N PHE A 508 -22.04 -20.88 -1.98
CA PHE A 508 -22.57 -21.44 -3.22
C PHE A 508 -21.57 -22.43 -3.84
N THR A 509 -22.07 -23.60 -4.23
CA THR A 509 -21.27 -24.56 -5.02
C THR A 509 -21.53 -24.45 -6.52
N GLY A 510 -22.20 -23.40 -6.96
CA GLY A 510 -22.52 -23.12 -8.35
C GLY A 510 -21.92 -21.83 -8.85
N THR A 511 -22.21 -21.51 -10.10
CA THR A 511 -21.71 -20.36 -10.86
C THR A 511 -22.77 -19.28 -10.99
N PHE A 512 -22.44 -18.04 -10.71
CA PHE A 512 -23.27 -16.89 -11.10
C PHE A 512 -22.98 -16.53 -12.57
N ALA A 513 -23.97 -16.73 -13.43
CA ALA A 513 -23.89 -16.49 -14.85
C ALA A 513 -24.53 -15.14 -15.22
N ILE A 514 -23.69 -14.19 -15.70
CA ILE A 514 -24.13 -12.90 -16.22
C ILE A 514 -23.88 -12.95 -17.73
N ASP A 515 -24.88 -13.45 -18.47
CA ASP A 515 -24.83 -13.64 -19.90
C ASP A 515 -25.83 -12.71 -20.61
N ASP A 516 -25.38 -12.00 -21.64
CA ASP A 516 -26.21 -11.11 -22.46
C ASP A 516 -27.06 -10.13 -21.63
N ALA A 517 -26.46 -9.57 -20.57
CA ALA A 517 -27.17 -8.78 -19.55
C ALA A 517 -26.59 -7.36 -19.38
N GLU A 518 -27.43 -6.43 -18.93
CA GLU A 518 -27.06 -5.04 -18.68
C GLU A 518 -27.49 -4.60 -17.27
N ASN A 519 -26.72 -3.68 -16.66
CA ASN A 519 -27.04 -3.08 -15.37
C ASN A 519 -27.19 -4.11 -14.25
N VAL A 520 -26.20 -4.98 -14.09
CA VAL A 520 -26.18 -6.04 -13.07
C VAL A 520 -25.23 -5.69 -11.96
N SER A 521 -25.62 -5.96 -10.71
CA SER A 521 -24.72 -5.90 -9.57
C SER A 521 -24.84 -7.18 -8.73
N ILE A 522 -23.72 -7.82 -8.40
CA ILE A 522 -23.63 -8.87 -7.38
C ILE A 522 -22.80 -8.32 -6.24
N VAL A 523 -23.41 -8.14 -5.07
CA VAL A 523 -22.77 -7.46 -3.94
C VAL A 523 -22.97 -8.23 -2.62
N GLY A 524 -22.14 -7.93 -1.63
CA GLY A 524 -22.25 -8.53 -0.29
C GLY A 524 -20.98 -9.26 0.16
N ARG A 525 -21.13 -10.40 0.84
CA ARG A 525 -19.99 -11.22 1.34
C ARG A 525 -20.24 -12.71 1.08
N GLY A 526 -20.74 -13.03 -0.09
CA GLY A 526 -20.96 -14.42 -0.51
C GLY A 526 -19.67 -15.12 -0.94
N ILE A 527 -19.66 -16.43 -0.79
CA ILE A 527 -18.61 -17.32 -1.29
C ILE A 527 -19.21 -18.17 -2.41
N ALA A 528 -18.67 -18.10 -3.63
CA ALA A 528 -19.13 -18.89 -4.77
C ALA A 528 -17.95 -19.72 -5.32
N ARG A 529 -17.88 -20.98 -4.87
CA ARG A 529 -16.78 -21.89 -5.15
C ARG A 529 -17.29 -23.26 -5.63
N PRO A 530 -17.55 -23.43 -6.93
CA PRO A 530 -17.87 -24.72 -7.52
C PRO A 530 -16.80 -25.78 -7.20
N ALA A 531 -17.23 -27.01 -6.99
CA ALA A 531 -16.35 -28.11 -6.58
C ALA A 531 -15.32 -28.49 -7.66
N ASP A 532 -15.62 -28.23 -8.94
CA ASP A 532 -14.70 -28.44 -10.06
C ASP A 532 -13.54 -27.43 -10.08
N GLY A 533 -13.62 -26.40 -9.25
CA GLY A 533 -12.59 -25.37 -9.10
C GLY A 533 -12.60 -24.27 -10.17
N TYR A 534 -13.55 -24.31 -11.12
CA TYR A 534 -13.68 -23.31 -12.18
C TYR A 534 -14.58 -22.13 -11.80
N GLU A 535 -15.31 -21.56 -12.73
CA GLU A 535 -16.01 -20.29 -12.65
C GLU A 535 -16.97 -20.18 -11.45
N GLY A 536 -16.65 -19.38 -10.45
CA GLY A 536 -17.60 -18.98 -9.40
C GLY A 536 -18.56 -17.88 -9.87
N CYS A 537 -18.09 -17.08 -10.84
CA CYS A 537 -18.87 -16.08 -11.57
C CYS A 537 -18.32 -15.97 -12.98
N HIS A 538 -19.12 -15.54 -13.95
CA HIS A 538 -18.65 -15.08 -15.24
C HIS A 538 -19.51 -13.93 -15.77
N VAL A 539 -18.89 -13.09 -16.61
CA VAL A 539 -19.56 -11.96 -17.29
C VAL A 539 -19.32 -12.09 -18.80
N ARG A 540 -20.37 -12.35 -19.55
CA ARG A 540 -20.26 -12.61 -20.99
C ARG A 540 -21.26 -11.76 -21.76
N ARG A 541 -20.77 -11.08 -22.83
CA ARG A 541 -21.58 -10.22 -23.71
C ARG A 541 -22.52 -9.26 -22.96
N SER A 542 -21.98 -8.69 -21.86
CA SER A 542 -22.75 -7.94 -20.88
C SER A 542 -22.20 -6.52 -20.69
N ARG A 543 -23.03 -5.61 -20.16
CA ARG A 543 -22.65 -4.20 -19.96
C ARG A 543 -23.01 -3.69 -18.59
N ASN A 544 -22.21 -2.76 -18.07
CA ASN A 544 -22.41 -2.10 -16.77
C ASN A 544 -22.67 -3.12 -15.64
N VAL A 545 -21.63 -3.90 -15.35
CA VAL A 545 -21.66 -4.98 -14.36
C VAL A 545 -20.75 -4.66 -13.19
N LEU A 546 -21.25 -4.84 -11.96
CA LEU A 546 -20.48 -4.75 -10.72
C LEU A 546 -20.49 -6.11 -10.00
N VAL A 547 -19.32 -6.61 -9.62
CA VAL A 547 -19.16 -7.72 -8.67
C VAL A 547 -18.34 -7.22 -7.50
N ASP A 548 -18.88 -7.24 -6.28
CA ASP A 548 -18.27 -6.65 -5.11
C ASP A 548 -18.29 -7.57 -3.88
N GLY A 549 -17.12 -7.79 -3.30
CA GLY A 549 -16.94 -8.40 -1.99
C GLY A 549 -16.99 -9.94 -1.94
N LEU A 550 -16.88 -10.64 -3.07
CA LEU A 550 -17.04 -12.07 -3.17
C LEU A 550 -15.72 -12.85 -3.07
N VAL A 551 -15.78 -14.07 -2.56
CA VAL A 551 -14.71 -15.08 -2.70
C VAL A 551 -15.11 -16.09 -3.78
N LEU A 552 -14.28 -16.23 -4.80
CA LEU A 552 -14.56 -17.02 -6.01
C LEU A 552 -13.42 -18.01 -6.31
N ASN A 553 -13.66 -18.97 -7.20
CA ASN A 553 -12.55 -19.68 -7.84
C ASN A 553 -11.97 -18.81 -8.97
N THR A 554 -12.74 -18.50 -10.02
CA THR A 554 -12.35 -17.67 -11.15
C THR A 554 -13.54 -16.80 -11.62
N CYS A 555 -13.23 -15.71 -12.37
CA CYS A 555 -14.25 -14.83 -12.94
C CYS A 555 -13.81 -14.28 -14.32
N PRO A 556 -13.99 -15.04 -15.40
CA PRO A 556 -13.69 -14.54 -16.75
C PRO A 556 -14.73 -13.53 -17.23
N ILE A 557 -14.24 -12.54 -17.99
CA ILE A 557 -15.02 -11.49 -18.64
C ILE A 557 -14.79 -11.60 -20.15
N GLY A 558 -15.86 -11.79 -20.93
CA GLY A 558 -15.78 -11.97 -22.39
C GLY A 558 -16.77 -11.14 -23.18
N ASN A 559 -16.33 -10.45 -24.23
CA ASN A 559 -17.10 -9.54 -25.09
C ASN A 559 -18.03 -8.59 -24.31
N SER A 560 -17.51 -8.02 -23.22
CA SER A 560 -18.27 -7.20 -22.28
C SER A 560 -17.71 -5.77 -22.18
N ASP A 561 -18.53 -4.84 -21.68
CA ASP A 561 -18.17 -3.44 -21.56
C ASP A 561 -18.61 -2.82 -20.22
N GLY A 562 -17.73 -2.07 -19.57
CA GLY A 562 -18.04 -1.42 -18.30
C GLY A 562 -18.21 -2.43 -17.14
N VAL A 563 -17.23 -3.31 -16.93
CA VAL A 563 -17.26 -4.31 -15.85
C VAL A 563 -16.32 -3.91 -14.73
N THR A 564 -16.83 -3.90 -13.50
CA THR A 564 -16.01 -3.66 -12.30
C THR A 564 -16.06 -4.86 -11.37
N LEU A 565 -14.90 -5.38 -11.00
CA LEU A 565 -14.70 -6.31 -9.90
C LEU A 565 -14.00 -5.57 -8.76
N HIS A 566 -14.70 -5.40 -7.64
CA HIS A 566 -14.18 -4.72 -6.47
C HIS A 566 -14.14 -5.68 -5.28
N ASP A 567 -13.01 -5.68 -4.55
CA ASP A 567 -12.86 -6.47 -3.32
C ASP A 567 -13.14 -7.97 -3.50
N VAL A 568 -12.80 -8.51 -4.69
CA VAL A 568 -13.00 -9.92 -5.07
C VAL A 568 -11.73 -10.72 -4.78
N ARG A 569 -11.90 -11.93 -4.22
CA ARG A 569 -10.81 -12.87 -3.96
C ARG A 569 -10.98 -14.09 -4.85
N SER A 570 -9.97 -14.40 -5.65
CA SER A 570 -9.92 -15.53 -6.57
C SER A 570 -8.85 -16.53 -6.10
N ILE A 571 -9.27 -17.79 -5.86
CA ILE A 571 -8.35 -18.90 -5.55
C ILE A 571 -8.76 -20.10 -6.40
N SER A 572 -7.87 -20.60 -7.27
CA SER A 572 -8.13 -21.73 -8.15
C SER A 572 -7.05 -22.81 -8.06
N ASN A 573 -7.41 -24.02 -8.50
CA ASN A 573 -6.52 -25.18 -8.44
C ASN A 573 -6.53 -26.07 -9.70
N PRO A 574 -7.52 -26.01 -10.63
CA PRO A 574 -7.52 -26.89 -11.80
C PRO A 574 -6.45 -26.48 -12.81
N GLN A 575 -6.13 -27.37 -13.73
CA GLN A 575 -5.33 -27.03 -14.90
C GLN A 575 -6.03 -25.94 -15.71
N TRP A 576 -5.29 -24.91 -16.15
CA TRP A 576 -5.83 -23.68 -16.77
C TRP A 576 -6.87 -22.96 -15.90
N GLY A 577 -6.63 -22.97 -14.61
CA GLY A 577 -7.45 -22.27 -13.62
C GLY A 577 -7.08 -20.79 -13.50
N ASP A 578 -7.11 -20.07 -14.62
CA ASP A 578 -6.84 -18.64 -14.68
C ASP A 578 -7.81 -17.88 -13.77
N GLY A 579 -7.34 -16.77 -13.18
CA GLY A 579 -8.15 -16.03 -12.22
C GLY A 579 -9.17 -15.09 -12.85
N LEU A 580 -8.75 -13.87 -13.15
CA LEU A 580 -9.59 -12.77 -13.61
C LEU A 580 -9.21 -12.38 -15.03
N ASN A 581 -9.75 -13.08 -16.01
CA ASN A 581 -9.42 -12.92 -17.42
C ASN A 581 -10.32 -11.91 -18.14
N VAL A 582 -9.72 -11.19 -19.08
CA VAL A 582 -10.40 -10.31 -20.04
C VAL A 582 -10.24 -10.87 -21.45
N PHE A 583 -11.32 -11.16 -22.12
CA PHE A 583 -11.36 -11.57 -23.52
C PHE A 583 -12.17 -10.56 -24.33
N ALA A 584 -11.54 -9.92 -25.34
CA ALA A 584 -12.22 -9.04 -26.30
C ALA A 584 -13.22 -8.05 -25.63
N SER A 585 -12.82 -7.43 -24.51
CA SER A 585 -13.69 -6.57 -23.68
C SER A 585 -13.11 -5.19 -23.48
N SER A 586 -13.92 -4.23 -23.06
CA SER A 586 -13.52 -2.84 -22.84
C SER A 586 -14.01 -2.28 -21.51
N ASN A 587 -13.31 -1.24 -21.01
CA ASN A 587 -13.69 -0.52 -19.79
C ASN A 587 -13.83 -1.46 -18.57
N VAL A 588 -12.81 -2.31 -18.35
CA VAL A 588 -12.77 -3.27 -17.23
C VAL A 588 -11.93 -2.71 -16.10
N THR A 589 -12.48 -2.74 -14.89
CA THR A 589 -11.77 -2.30 -13.68
C THR A 589 -11.70 -3.42 -12.65
N TYR A 590 -10.49 -3.73 -12.19
CA TYR A 590 -10.22 -4.54 -11.01
C TYR A 590 -9.67 -3.63 -9.92
N ASP A 591 -10.33 -3.59 -8.77
CA ASP A 591 -9.89 -2.77 -7.63
C ASP A 591 -9.90 -3.58 -6.35
N ARG A 592 -8.79 -3.60 -5.61
CA ARG A 592 -8.62 -4.35 -4.36
C ARG A 592 -8.84 -5.86 -4.49
N VAL A 593 -8.52 -6.43 -5.64
CA VAL A 593 -8.66 -7.89 -5.83
C VAL A 593 -7.46 -8.64 -5.25
N PHE A 594 -7.72 -9.87 -4.84
CA PHE A 594 -6.69 -10.84 -4.48
C PHE A 594 -6.80 -12.05 -5.40
N CYS A 595 -5.69 -12.44 -6.02
CA CYS A 595 -5.63 -13.60 -6.89
C CYS A 595 -4.55 -14.57 -6.39
N ARG A 596 -4.93 -15.85 -6.23
CA ARG A 596 -4.00 -16.97 -6.12
C ARG A 596 -4.45 -18.08 -7.04
N ASN A 597 -3.80 -18.22 -8.18
CA ASN A 597 -4.32 -19.04 -9.27
C ASN A 597 -3.32 -20.09 -9.73
N SER A 598 -3.87 -21.18 -10.24
CA SER A 598 -3.16 -22.33 -10.77
C SER A 598 -2.83 -22.20 -12.27
N ASP A 599 -3.06 -21.04 -12.83
CA ASP A 599 -2.60 -20.52 -14.11
C ASP A 599 -2.52 -18.98 -13.99
N ASP A 600 -2.65 -18.22 -15.07
CA ASP A 600 -2.54 -16.75 -15.04
C ASP A 600 -3.49 -16.10 -14.01
N CYS A 601 -2.98 -15.23 -13.14
CA CYS A 601 -3.86 -14.51 -12.21
C CYS A 601 -4.80 -13.55 -12.95
N THR A 602 -4.31 -12.89 -14.01
CA THR A 602 -5.09 -12.02 -14.89
C THR A 602 -4.52 -12.01 -16.30
N THR A 603 -5.41 -12.06 -17.27
CA THR A 603 -5.03 -11.96 -18.69
C THR A 603 -5.78 -10.85 -19.40
N CYS A 604 -5.15 -10.27 -20.40
CA CYS A 604 -5.82 -9.50 -21.43
C CYS A 604 -5.56 -10.20 -22.78
N TYR A 605 -6.55 -10.95 -23.26
CA TYR A 605 -6.54 -11.63 -24.55
C TYR A 605 -7.57 -11.00 -25.49
N ALA A 606 -7.19 -10.78 -26.74
CA ALA A 606 -8.10 -10.33 -27.78
C ALA A 606 -9.01 -11.51 -28.21
N THR A 607 -9.15 -11.79 -29.47
CA THR A 607 -9.98 -12.90 -29.98
C THR A 607 -9.52 -14.25 -29.42
N ARG A 608 -10.37 -14.89 -28.60
CA ARG A 608 -10.06 -16.18 -27.95
C ARG A 608 -11.35 -16.86 -27.46
N LYS A 609 -11.40 -18.20 -27.46
CA LYS A 609 -12.49 -19.04 -26.88
C LYS A 609 -13.89 -18.61 -27.34
N GLY A 610 -14.05 -18.19 -28.61
CA GLY A 610 -15.32 -17.75 -29.17
C GLY A 610 -15.67 -16.28 -28.92
N TYR A 611 -14.88 -15.56 -28.15
CA TYR A 611 -14.95 -14.11 -28.05
C TYR A 611 -14.12 -13.50 -29.16
N THR A 612 -14.58 -12.42 -29.78
CA THR A 612 -13.92 -11.77 -30.92
C THR A 612 -13.80 -10.29 -30.72
N GLY A 613 -12.59 -9.76 -31.03
CA GLY A 613 -12.31 -8.32 -31.00
C GLY A 613 -11.15 -7.93 -30.12
N SER A 614 -10.97 -6.64 -30.01
CA SER A 614 -9.87 -5.97 -29.28
C SER A 614 -10.16 -5.82 -27.79
N VAL A 615 -9.11 -5.52 -27.01
CA VAL A 615 -9.22 -5.14 -25.60
C VAL A 615 -8.85 -3.66 -25.43
N ARG A 616 -9.64 -2.90 -24.65
CA ARG A 616 -9.39 -1.47 -24.43
C ARG A 616 -9.74 -1.04 -23.00
N ASN A 617 -8.92 -0.11 -22.46
CA ASN A 617 -9.21 0.53 -21.19
C ASN A 617 -9.38 -0.48 -20.04
N VAL A 618 -8.35 -1.25 -19.74
CA VAL A 618 -8.32 -2.15 -18.59
C VAL A 618 -7.50 -1.49 -17.49
N LEU A 619 -8.06 -1.41 -16.30
CA LEU A 619 -7.40 -0.92 -15.10
C LEU A 619 -7.43 -1.98 -14.01
N MET A 620 -6.25 -2.41 -13.54
CA MET A 620 -6.12 -3.14 -12.29
C MET A 620 -5.37 -2.27 -11.28
N ARG A 621 -5.92 -2.14 -10.06
CA ARG A 621 -5.25 -1.34 -9.03
C ARG A 621 -5.43 -1.90 -7.62
N ASN A 622 -4.54 -1.50 -6.70
CA ASN A 622 -4.63 -1.80 -5.27
C ASN A 622 -4.73 -3.29 -4.96
N SER A 623 -4.09 -4.14 -5.75
CA SER A 623 -4.38 -5.57 -5.80
C SER A 623 -3.16 -6.43 -5.46
N THR A 624 -3.42 -7.68 -5.08
CA THR A 624 -2.38 -8.63 -4.69
C THR A 624 -2.50 -9.89 -5.55
N LEU A 625 -1.39 -10.31 -6.14
CA LEU A 625 -1.33 -11.43 -7.08
C LEU A 625 -0.33 -12.50 -6.61
N TRP A 626 -0.71 -13.76 -6.72
CA TRP A 626 0.11 -14.93 -6.47
C TRP A 626 -0.14 -15.96 -7.56
N ALA A 627 0.76 -16.09 -8.50
CA ALA A 627 0.70 -17.13 -9.52
C ALA A 627 1.42 -18.39 -9.01
N ASP A 628 0.67 -19.40 -8.62
CA ASP A 628 1.22 -20.73 -8.30
C ASP A 628 1.77 -21.40 -9.57
N VAL A 629 1.15 -21.14 -10.72
CA VAL A 629 1.59 -21.54 -12.06
C VAL A 629 1.39 -20.32 -12.98
N ALA A 630 2.25 -20.19 -14.01
CA ALA A 630 2.21 -19.14 -15.02
C ALA A 630 2.41 -17.71 -14.50
N HIS A 631 1.57 -16.75 -14.88
CA HIS A 631 1.86 -15.34 -14.74
C HIS A 631 0.94 -14.62 -13.73
N PRO A 632 1.49 -13.69 -12.96
CA PRO A 632 0.65 -12.69 -12.29
C PRO A 632 -0.11 -11.81 -13.28
N ILE A 633 0.54 -11.34 -14.34
CA ILE A 633 -0.05 -10.48 -15.38
C ILE A 633 0.39 -10.96 -16.76
N MET A 634 -0.57 -11.31 -17.63
CA MET A 634 -0.35 -11.72 -19.01
C MET A 634 -1.13 -10.82 -19.96
N ILE A 635 -0.45 -10.28 -20.97
CA ILE A 635 -1.05 -9.41 -22.00
C ILE A 635 -0.68 -9.95 -23.40
N GLY A 636 -1.64 -9.99 -24.30
CA GLY A 636 -1.44 -10.35 -25.70
C GLY A 636 -1.61 -11.86 -25.92
N LEU A 637 -0.69 -12.53 -26.60
CA LEU A 637 -0.63 -13.92 -27.01
C LEU A 637 -1.72 -14.29 -28.04
N HIS A 638 -3.00 -14.26 -27.62
CA HIS A 638 -4.12 -14.68 -28.47
C HIS A 638 -4.85 -13.52 -29.13
N GLY A 639 -5.15 -13.68 -30.42
CA GLY A 639 -5.83 -12.70 -31.26
C GLY A 639 -6.34 -13.33 -32.59
N ASN A 640 -6.75 -12.50 -33.50
CA ASN A 640 -7.14 -12.92 -34.85
C ASN A 640 -6.18 -12.31 -35.90
N PRO A 641 -5.22 -13.09 -36.44
CA PRO A 641 -4.26 -12.57 -37.41
C PRO A 641 -4.90 -12.06 -38.68
N ALA A 642 -6.09 -12.56 -39.06
CA ALA A 642 -6.79 -12.14 -40.28
C ALA A 642 -7.39 -10.72 -40.16
N VAL A 643 -7.67 -10.27 -38.94
CA VAL A 643 -8.27 -8.94 -38.67
C VAL A 643 -7.25 -7.97 -38.11
N GLY A 644 -6.33 -8.44 -37.27
CA GLY A 644 -5.37 -7.61 -36.53
C GLY A 644 -6.02 -6.95 -35.30
N ASP A 645 -6.14 -7.69 -34.22
CA ASP A 645 -6.69 -7.18 -32.97
C ASP A 645 -5.73 -6.22 -32.27
N SER A 646 -6.24 -5.38 -31.37
CA SER A 646 -5.46 -4.42 -30.60
C SER A 646 -5.74 -4.56 -29.10
N LEU A 647 -4.69 -4.37 -28.29
CA LEU A 647 -4.80 -4.26 -26.84
C LEU A 647 -4.26 -2.89 -26.44
N VAL A 648 -5.12 -1.97 -25.99
CA VAL A 648 -4.78 -0.54 -25.88
C VAL A 648 -5.24 0.03 -24.55
N ASN A 649 -4.38 0.87 -23.94
CA ASN A 649 -4.61 1.55 -22.68
C ASN A 649 -4.87 0.57 -21.53
N LEU A 650 -3.85 -0.22 -21.21
CA LEU A 650 -3.88 -1.19 -20.12
C LEU A 650 -3.02 -0.67 -18.98
N ARG A 651 -3.60 -0.54 -17.80
CA ARG A 651 -2.96 0.07 -16.63
C ARG A 651 -3.02 -0.86 -15.43
N TYR A 652 -1.86 -1.12 -14.85
CA TYR A 652 -1.67 -1.90 -13.63
C TYR A 652 -1.01 -0.99 -12.60
N GLU A 653 -1.75 -0.63 -11.54
CA GLU A 653 -1.34 0.39 -10.60
C GLU A 653 -1.37 -0.12 -9.16
N ASN A 654 -0.29 0.05 -8.44
CA ASN A 654 -0.22 -0.31 -7.03
C ASN A 654 -0.53 -1.80 -6.78
N ILE A 655 0.30 -2.68 -7.36
CA ILE A 655 0.14 -4.14 -7.30
C ILE A 655 1.25 -4.77 -6.48
N ASP A 656 0.88 -5.67 -5.57
CA ASP A 656 1.78 -6.56 -4.86
C ASP A 656 1.79 -7.94 -5.53
N ILE A 657 2.91 -8.34 -6.12
CA ILE A 657 3.11 -9.67 -6.67
C ILE A 657 3.88 -10.51 -5.66
N LEU A 658 3.19 -11.43 -4.99
CA LEU A 658 3.78 -12.24 -3.94
C LEU A 658 4.67 -13.34 -4.49
N CYS A 659 4.22 -14.02 -5.55
CA CYS A 659 4.93 -15.15 -6.12
C CYS A 659 4.66 -15.33 -7.60
N GLN A 660 5.66 -15.84 -8.33
CA GLN A 660 5.54 -16.32 -9.70
C GLN A 660 6.27 -17.64 -9.87
N SER A 661 5.72 -18.53 -10.70
CA SER A 661 6.35 -19.79 -11.11
C SER A 661 5.99 -20.13 -12.55
N GLU A 662 6.76 -19.62 -13.53
CA GLU A 662 6.62 -19.94 -14.97
C GLU A 662 7.96 -20.42 -15.53
N PRO A 663 8.12 -21.73 -15.79
CA PRO A 663 9.38 -22.29 -16.27
C PRO A 663 9.64 -22.10 -17.77
N GLN A 664 8.65 -21.78 -18.60
CA GLN A 664 8.78 -21.74 -20.05
C GLN A 664 9.56 -20.49 -20.50
N VAL A 665 10.80 -20.68 -20.97
CA VAL A 665 11.75 -19.58 -21.29
C VAL A 665 11.21 -18.54 -22.27
N GLU A 666 10.44 -18.92 -23.25
CA GLU A 666 9.86 -17.98 -24.24
C GLU A 666 8.56 -17.33 -23.79
N TYR A 667 8.16 -17.55 -22.53
CA TYR A 667 6.84 -17.24 -22.06
C TYR A 667 6.85 -16.61 -20.64
N GLN A 668 8.01 -16.46 -20.03
CA GLN A 668 8.21 -16.01 -18.65
C GLN A 668 7.86 -14.55 -18.43
N GLY A 669 7.67 -14.18 -17.16
CA GLY A 669 7.56 -12.81 -16.67
C GLY A 669 6.46 -12.62 -15.63
N CYS A 670 6.73 -11.82 -14.60
CA CYS A 670 5.68 -11.34 -13.68
C CYS A 670 4.76 -10.35 -14.36
N MET A 671 5.37 -9.44 -15.13
CA MET A 671 4.68 -8.45 -15.96
C MET A 671 5.00 -8.83 -17.42
N THR A 672 4.04 -9.44 -18.10
CA THR A 672 4.29 -10.09 -19.39
C THR A 672 3.45 -9.48 -20.50
N ILE A 673 4.12 -9.09 -21.58
CA ILE A 673 3.51 -8.76 -22.86
C ILE A 673 4.10 -9.73 -23.87
N ASN A 674 3.39 -10.82 -24.16
CA ASN A 674 3.70 -11.76 -25.23
C ASN A 674 2.78 -11.46 -26.40
N CYS A 675 3.25 -10.64 -27.34
CA CYS A 675 2.47 -10.21 -28.48
C CYS A 675 2.54 -11.24 -29.62
N GLY A 676 1.46 -11.99 -29.80
CA GLY A 676 1.28 -13.01 -30.85
C GLY A 676 0.00 -12.80 -31.66
N ASP A 677 -0.33 -13.72 -32.55
CA ASP A 677 -1.57 -13.80 -33.35
C ASP A 677 -2.02 -12.47 -33.99
N GLY A 678 -1.06 -11.69 -34.54
CA GLY A 678 -1.36 -10.43 -35.23
C GLY A 678 -1.78 -9.27 -34.30
N ASN A 679 -1.72 -9.45 -32.97
CA ASN A 679 -2.05 -8.40 -32.03
C ASN A 679 -1.14 -7.19 -32.12
N TYR A 680 -1.70 -5.99 -31.93
CA TYR A 680 -0.95 -4.77 -31.69
C TYR A 680 -1.19 -4.29 -30.25
N VAL A 681 -0.12 -4.24 -29.45
CA VAL A 681 -0.20 -3.85 -28.05
C VAL A 681 0.33 -2.44 -27.88
N LYS A 682 -0.46 -1.54 -27.27
CA LYS A 682 -0.09 -0.13 -27.14
C LYS A 682 -0.56 0.50 -25.84
N ASP A 683 0.23 1.47 -25.34
CA ASP A 683 -0.09 2.27 -24.17
C ASP A 683 -0.32 1.39 -22.91
N VAL A 684 0.70 0.63 -22.53
CA VAL A 684 0.67 -0.22 -21.33
C VAL A 684 1.49 0.42 -20.23
N THR A 685 0.88 0.54 -19.06
CA THR A 685 1.54 1.11 -17.88
C THR A 685 1.52 0.14 -16.71
N PHE A 686 2.69 -0.12 -16.15
CA PHE A 686 2.90 -0.77 -14.87
C PHE A 686 3.45 0.28 -13.89
N ASP A 687 2.65 0.71 -12.90
CA ASP A 687 3.02 1.77 -11.97
C ASP A 687 2.94 1.29 -10.52
N ASN A 688 4.01 1.49 -9.78
CA ASN A 688 4.10 1.10 -8.38
C ASN A 688 3.85 -0.39 -8.17
N ILE A 689 4.64 -1.21 -8.86
CA ILE A 689 4.58 -2.67 -8.77
C ILE A 689 5.68 -3.18 -7.84
N ARG A 690 5.33 -4.04 -6.90
CA ARG A 690 6.23 -4.65 -5.94
C ARG A 690 6.24 -6.17 -6.12
N VAL A 691 7.38 -6.75 -6.44
CA VAL A 691 7.55 -8.19 -6.64
C VAL A 691 8.40 -8.75 -5.52
N GLU A 692 7.83 -9.67 -4.72
CA GLU A 692 8.50 -10.22 -3.56
C GLU A 692 9.31 -11.48 -3.88
N GLN A 693 8.77 -12.36 -4.73
CA GLN A 693 9.42 -13.64 -5.01
C GLN A 693 9.15 -14.14 -6.43
N ILE A 694 10.18 -14.63 -7.07
CA ILE A 694 10.10 -15.38 -8.32
C ILE A 694 10.76 -16.73 -8.06
N LEU A 695 9.96 -17.80 -8.09
CA LEU A 695 10.48 -19.18 -7.94
C LEU A 695 11.08 -19.67 -9.26
N GLN A 696 10.40 -19.38 -10.34
CA GLN A 696 10.80 -19.65 -11.71
C GLN A 696 10.29 -18.55 -12.61
N GLY A 697 11.06 -18.17 -13.61
CA GLY A 697 10.69 -17.12 -14.55
C GLY A 697 11.50 -15.84 -14.35
N SER A 698 10.97 -14.74 -14.86
CA SER A 698 11.66 -13.46 -14.92
C SER A 698 10.78 -12.31 -14.37
N LEU A 699 11.40 -11.17 -14.12
CA LEU A 699 10.69 -9.99 -13.66
C LEU A 699 9.69 -9.46 -14.69
N LEU A 700 10.12 -9.43 -15.96
CA LEU A 700 9.27 -8.96 -17.04
C LEU A 700 9.62 -9.66 -18.37
N HIS A 701 8.63 -9.62 -19.30
CA HIS A 701 8.80 -10.13 -20.64
C HIS A 701 8.00 -9.24 -21.59
N VAL A 702 8.70 -8.56 -22.51
CA VAL A 702 8.08 -7.68 -23.52
C VAL A 702 8.56 -8.14 -24.90
N ARG A 703 7.77 -8.97 -25.53
CA ARG A 703 8.20 -9.64 -26.76
C ARG A 703 7.12 -9.65 -27.82
N VAL A 704 7.49 -9.24 -29.04
CA VAL A 704 6.75 -9.61 -30.26
C VAL A 704 7.32 -10.91 -30.72
N GLY A 705 6.49 -11.92 -30.91
CA GLY A 705 6.97 -13.23 -31.29
C GLY A 705 5.89 -14.14 -31.89
N TRP A 706 6.34 -15.29 -32.35
CA TRP A 706 5.48 -16.39 -32.76
C TRP A 706 5.82 -17.62 -31.94
N ASN A 707 5.08 -17.80 -30.85
CA ASN A 707 5.15 -19.02 -30.08
C ASN A 707 4.19 -20.04 -30.66
N SER A 708 4.70 -20.96 -31.50
CA SER A 708 3.89 -21.94 -32.23
C SER A 708 3.05 -22.90 -31.35
N LYS A 709 3.34 -22.97 -30.02
CA LYS A 709 2.51 -23.73 -29.07
C LYS A 709 1.17 -23.04 -28.79
N TYR A 710 1.14 -21.73 -28.87
CA TYR A 710 -0.04 -20.93 -28.44
C TYR A 710 -0.60 -20.04 -29.53
N CYS A 711 0.23 -19.69 -30.54
CA CYS A 711 -0.11 -18.72 -31.58
C CYS A 711 -0.01 -19.32 -32.97
N THR A 712 -0.79 -18.81 -33.88
CA THR A 712 -0.81 -19.20 -35.32
C THR A 712 0.02 -18.24 -36.17
N ALA A 713 0.34 -17.04 -35.66
CA ALA A 713 1.13 -16.02 -36.32
C ALA A 713 1.93 -15.19 -35.31
N ALA A 714 2.92 -14.45 -35.83
CA ALA A 714 3.60 -13.45 -35.03
C ALA A 714 2.64 -12.29 -34.63
N GLY A 715 2.95 -11.57 -33.54
CA GLY A 715 2.28 -10.33 -33.21
C GLY A 715 2.65 -9.20 -34.18
N ALA A 716 1.82 -8.18 -34.29
CA ALA A 716 2.03 -7.02 -35.18
C ALA A 716 3.03 -6.00 -34.59
N GLY A 717 3.04 -5.81 -33.28
CA GLY A 717 3.98 -4.88 -32.63
C GLY A 717 3.60 -4.51 -31.21
N ILE A 718 4.56 -3.92 -30.48
CA ILE A 718 4.38 -3.35 -29.15
C ILE A 718 4.85 -1.90 -29.19
N GLU A 719 4.06 -0.96 -28.63
CA GLU A 719 4.40 0.46 -28.59
C GLU A 719 4.01 1.09 -27.26
N ASN A 720 4.88 1.98 -26.75
CA ASN A 720 4.64 2.81 -25.56
C ASN A 720 4.32 1.99 -24.30
N VAL A 721 5.35 1.37 -23.74
CA VAL A 721 5.26 0.61 -22.48
C VAL A 721 6.04 1.33 -21.40
N LEU A 722 5.35 1.64 -20.29
CA LEU A 722 5.94 2.32 -19.15
C LEU A 722 5.97 1.40 -17.92
N PHE A 723 7.18 1.15 -17.41
CA PHE A 723 7.41 0.53 -16.11
C PHE A 723 7.87 1.62 -15.15
N ARG A 724 6.98 2.05 -14.23
CA ARG A 724 7.28 3.12 -13.29
C ARG A 724 7.22 2.61 -11.86
N ASN A 725 8.24 2.96 -11.07
CA ASN A 725 8.34 2.55 -9.66
C ASN A 725 8.20 1.04 -9.46
N VAL A 726 8.81 0.26 -10.33
CA VAL A 726 8.85 -1.20 -10.20
C VAL A 726 9.96 -1.58 -9.22
N ARG A 727 9.64 -2.42 -8.24
CA ARG A 727 10.57 -2.87 -7.20
C ARG A 727 10.58 -4.39 -7.10
N TYR A 728 11.76 -4.96 -7.09
CA TYR A 728 11.98 -6.38 -6.84
C TYR A 728 12.74 -6.56 -5.53
N TYR A 729 12.20 -7.37 -4.63
CA TYR A 729 12.75 -7.65 -3.30
C TYR A 729 13.31 -9.07 -3.15
N GLY A 730 13.12 -9.93 -4.14
CA GLY A 730 13.59 -11.32 -4.10
C GLY A 730 15.12 -11.40 -4.15
N LYS A 731 15.66 -12.45 -3.54
CA LYS A 731 17.14 -12.62 -3.44
C LYS A 731 17.80 -12.84 -4.79
N THR A 732 17.14 -13.54 -5.69
CA THR A 732 17.68 -13.93 -7.01
C THR A 732 16.61 -13.75 -8.08
N LEU A 733 17.04 -13.45 -9.31
CA LEU A 733 16.22 -13.51 -10.51
C LEU A 733 16.56 -14.81 -11.24
N PRO A 734 15.67 -15.82 -11.29
CA PRO A 734 15.97 -17.14 -11.84
C PRO A 734 16.26 -17.14 -13.33
N SER A 735 15.62 -16.23 -14.09
CA SER A 735 15.81 -16.06 -15.53
C SER A 735 15.98 -14.60 -15.91
N PHE A 736 16.51 -14.38 -17.12
CA PHE A 736 16.60 -13.05 -17.69
C PHE A 736 15.21 -12.51 -18.08
N SER A 737 14.96 -11.27 -17.76
CA SER A 737 13.92 -10.48 -18.42
C SER A 737 14.22 -10.34 -19.91
N VAL A 738 13.22 -10.28 -20.76
CA VAL A 738 13.41 -10.17 -22.22
C VAL A 738 12.64 -8.99 -22.77
N ILE A 739 13.31 -8.19 -23.60
CA ILE A 739 12.67 -7.19 -24.47
C ILE A 739 13.15 -7.46 -25.88
N SER A 740 12.25 -7.87 -26.81
CA SER A 740 12.64 -8.24 -28.17
C SER A 740 11.50 -8.07 -29.17
N GLY A 741 11.79 -7.47 -30.33
CA GLY A 741 10.94 -7.56 -31.49
C GLY A 741 11.13 -8.90 -32.26
N TYR A 742 10.31 -9.16 -33.24
CA TYR A 742 10.34 -10.38 -34.05
C TYR A 742 11.18 -10.19 -35.32
N ASP A 743 10.89 -9.15 -36.14
CA ASP A 743 11.60 -8.77 -37.33
C ASP A 743 11.55 -7.24 -37.57
N ALA A 744 12.00 -6.79 -38.72
CA ALA A 744 12.08 -5.36 -39.07
C ALA A 744 10.70 -4.67 -39.13
N GLN A 745 9.61 -5.41 -39.33
CA GLN A 745 8.24 -4.91 -39.37
C GLN A 745 7.55 -5.03 -37.99
N HIS A 746 7.85 -6.08 -37.24
CA HIS A 746 7.19 -6.45 -35.98
C HIS A 746 8.08 -6.08 -34.79
N LYS A 747 8.08 -4.79 -34.42
CA LYS A 747 9.02 -4.18 -33.48
C LYS A 747 8.43 -3.96 -32.10
N VAL A 748 9.33 -3.78 -31.14
CA VAL A 748 9.04 -3.18 -29.83
C VAL A 748 9.53 -1.74 -29.84
N LYS A 749 8.65 -0.76 -29.57
CA LYS A 749 8.99 0.67 -29.59
C LYS A 749 8.61 1.37 -28.30
N GLY A 750 9.51 2.20 -27.78
CA GLY A 750 9.22 3.09 -26.66
C GLY A 750 8.96 2.35 -25.34
N VAL A 751 9.90 1.55 -24.85
CA VAL A 751 9.87 0.98 -23.51
C VAL A 751 10.64 1.88 -22.57
N THR A 752 9.97 2.38 -21.54
CA THR A 752 10.57 3.27 -20.56
C THR A 752 10.49 2.64 -19.16
N PHE A 753 11.63 2.61 -18.46
CA PHE A 753 11.72 2.34 -17.04
C PHE A 753 11.95 3.67 -16.30
N GLU A 754 11.17 3.92 -15.24
CA GLU A 754 11.22 5.12 -14.42
C GLU A 754 11.20 4.70 -12.94
N GLY A 755 12.27 4.95 -12.19
CA GLY A 755 12.35 4.54 -10.79
C GLY A 755 12.45 3.03 -10.56
N LEU A 756 13.05 2.26 -11.49
CA LEU A 756 13.27 0.81 -11.32
C LEU A 756 14.24 0.54 -10.17
N LYS A 757 13.86 -0.35 -9.22
CA LYS A 757 14.73 -0.79 -8.12
C LYS A 757 14.82 -2.31 -8.07
N ILE A 758 16.04 -2.84 -7.99
CA ILE A 758 16.34 -4.26 -7.81
C ILE A 758 17.08 -4.42 -6.49
N ASN A 759 16.46 -5.06 -5.50
CA ASN A 759 17.02 -5.27 -4.17
C ASN A 759 17.56 -3.96 -3.55
N GLY A 760 16.76 -2.89 -3.61
CA GLY A 760 17.09 -1.56 -3.09
C GLY A 760 18.01 -0.72 -3.98
N ARG A 761 18.65 -1.31 -5.02
CA ARG A 761 19.51 -0.58 -5.95
C ARG A 761 18.68 0.07 -7.07
N ALA A 762 18.76 1.38 -7.19
CA ALA A 762 18.16 2.11 -8.31
C ALA A 762 18.90 1.81 -9.62
N ILE A 763 18.16 1.55 -10.69
CA ILE A 763 18.67 1.17 -12.02
C ILE A 763 18.23 2.22 -13.05
N TYR A 764 19.17 3.00 -13.53
CA TYR A 764 18.92 4.06 -14.53
C TYR A 764 20.19 4.40 -15.33
N ASP A 765 20.06 5.09 -16.46
CA ASP A 765 21.16 5.31 -17.40
C ASP A 765 22.35 6.08 -16.80
N GLY A 766 22.10 7.03 -15.94
CA GLY A 766 23.13 7.83 -15.25
C GLY A 766 23.55 7.31 -13.87
N MET A 767 23.28 6.03 -13.53
CA MET A 767 23.58 5.52 -12.18
C MET A 767 25.08 5.49 -11.88
N PRO A 768 25.49 5.80 -10.62
CA PRO A 768 26.91 5.80 -10.23
C PRO A 768 27.58 4.43 -10.43
N GLY A 769 28.82 4.47 -10.91
CA GLY A 769 29.65 3.27 -11.09
C GLY A 769 29.37 2.47 -12.36
N LYS A 770 28.43 2.91 -13.23
CA LYS A 770 28.22 2.33 -14.54
C LYS A 770 29.17 2.97 -15.55
N PRO A 771 30.07 2.18 -16.21
CA PRO A 771 30.89 2.72 -17.31
C PRO A 771 30.01 3.18 -18.47
N VAL A 772 30.44 4.24 -19.16
CA VAL A 772 29.66 4.89 -20.24
C VAL A 772 29.34 3.92 -21.40
N TRP A 773 30.22 2.99 -21.68
CA TRP A 773 30.08 2.02 -22.77
C TRP A 773 29.24 0.77 -22.42
N TYR A 774 28.81 0.60 -21.14
CA TYR A 774 27.90 -0.49 -20.80
C TYR A 774 26.44 -0.06 -20.94
N SER A 775 25.59 -0.98 -21.43
CA SER A 775 24.14 -0.80 -21.41
C SER A 775 23.62 -0.87 -19.97
N THR A 776 22.57 -0.14 -19.67
CA THR A 776 21.92 -0.24 -18.35
C THR A 776 21.30 -1.62 -18.15
N ALA A 777 20.84 -2.26 -19.20
CA ALA A 777 20.34 -3.64 -19.19
C ALA A 777 21.38 -4.66 -18.68
N ASP A 778 22.69 -4.37 -18.83
CA ASP A 778 23.78 -5.25 -18.32
C ASP A 778 23.81 -5.33 -16.78
N TYR A 779 23.15 -4.38 -16.09
CA TYR A 779 23.08 -4.31 -14.62
C TYR A 779 21.77 -4.85 -14.03
N VAL A 780 20.87 -5.28 -14.90
CA VAL A 780 19.66 -6.02 -14.58
C VAL A 780 19.75 -7.33 -15.35
N PRO A 781 19.39 -8.50 -14.79
CA PRO A 781 19.29 -9.72 -15.60
C PRO A 781 18.23 -9.54 -16.71
N MET A 782 18.63 -8.90 -17.81
CA MET A 782 17.77 -8.52 -18.92
C MET A 782 18.49 -8.69 -20.26
N TYR A 783 17.84 -9.40 -21.16
CA TYR A 783 18.26 -9.51 -22.55
C TYR A 783 17.45 -8.54 -23.42
N VAL A 784 18.14 -7.65 -24.10
CA VAL A 784 17.55 -6.76 -25.11
C VAL A 784 17.92 -7.32 -26.48
N GLY A 785 16.93 -7.87 -27.16
CA GLY A 785 17.08 -8.51 -28.47
C GLY A 785 17.03 -7.51 -29.64
N SER A 786 16.90 -8.06 -30.82
CA SER A 786 16.77 -7.28 -32.06
C SER A 786 15.41 -6.56 -32.16
N HIS A 787 15.35 -5.54 -33.01
CA HIS A 787 14.11 -4.81 -33.39
C HIS A 787 13.44 -4.12 -32.19
N VAL A 788 14.26 -3.61 -31.23
CA VAL A 788 13.85 -2.78 -30.11
C VAL A 788 14.29 -1.35 -30.34
N GLU A 789 13.36 -0.40 -30.28
CA GLU A 789 13.61 1.03 -30.52
C GLU A 789 13.14 1.84 -29.28
N GLY A 790 13.93 2.84 -28.86
CA GLY A 790 13.50 3.80 -27.81
C GLY A 790 13.44 3.22 -26.41
N LEU A 791 14.29 2.24 -26.06
CA LEU A 791 14.45 1.77 -24.69
C LEU A 791 15.17 2.82 -23.83
N GLN A 792 14.61 3.16 -22.67
CA GLN A 792 15.14 4.17 -21.75
C GLN A 792 15.04 3.71 -20.30
N PHE A 793 16.05 4.05 -19.49
CA PHE A 793 16.05 3.86 -18.04
C PHE A 793 16.23 5.22 -17.35
N LYS A 794 15.16 5.76 -16.81
CA LYS A 794 15.13 7.03 -16.09
C LYS A 794 15.20 6.82 -14.57
N LYS A 795 15.72 7.82 -13.84
CA LYS A 795 15.78 7.84 -12.39
C LYS A 795 14.38 7.95 -11.78
#